data_034e0363cddff5f326fc970d3e14ca5d
#
_entry.id   034e0363cddff5f326fc970d3e14ca5d
#
_cell.length_a   1.000
_cell.length_b   1.000
_cell.length_c   1.000
_cell.angle_alpha   90.00
_cell.angle_beta   90.00
_cell.angle_gamma   90.00
#
_symmetry.space_group_name_H-M   'P 1'
#
loop_
_entity.id
_entity.type
_entity.pdbx_description
1 polymer ?
#
loop_
_entity_poly.entity_id
_entity_poly.type
_entity_poly.pdbx_seq_one_letter_code
_entity_poly.pdbx_strand_id
1 'polypeptide(L)'
;SSSSAASDVYKRQLTAYGPGYINEELKDLEKVVGLQTDKPLKRAFMPFGGIKMAEQAASTYGYQTNEKFHKIFTEYHRTHNQAVFEAYTDEMHAARHNKIITGLPDTYGRGRIVGDYRRVALYGIDFLIEKKQEDLKNCGDGTMLDEIIRLRDELGMQIGALKQMKEMAAAYGYDISKPAKDAREAVQWLYFGYLAAIKTQNGAAMSVGRISTFLDIYIERDLKAGKITESEAQELIDHIVMKFRMVKFARVPSYNQLFSGDPVWATLEVAGLGMDGRSMVTKNDFRFLHTLENMGPSPEPNLTVLYSSRLPKAFKEYASAISIRTSSVQYENDDVMRPVWGDDYSICCCVSATETGKEMQFFGARANLAKCLLYAVNGGVDAKTKEQVGPAYRPITSEYLDYDEVMQRYDVMMDWLAGLYVNTLNLIQYMHDKYYYEAAEMALIDTDVRRTFATGIAGFSHVVDSLCAIKYAKVKTVRDENGIVVDYETTGDFPRFGNDDDRADDIAVWLLKTFLTKIKKRHTYRNSEATTSILTITSNVVYGKATGSMPDGRKAGEPLAPGANPSYGAEKNGLLASLNSLTKLPYEYALDGISNTQTINPSALGHGEDEQKKNLAQVMDGYFDQGAHHLNVNVFGTEKLIDAMEHPEKEEYANFTIRVSGYAVKFIDLTREQQLDVIACLLYTSPSPRD
;
A
#
# COMPACT_ATOMS: atom_id res chain seq x y z
N SER A 1 0.13 -20.72 38.27
CA SER A 1 1.03 -19.57 38.10
C SER A 1 2.35 -19.88 37.37
N SER A 2 2.84 -21.13 37.42
CA SER A 2 4.07 -21.51 36.69
C SER A 2 3.84 -21.68 35.18
N SER A 3 2.64 -22.11 34.76
CA SER A 3 2.33 -22.28 33.33
C SER A 3 2.12 -20.96 32.60
N SER A 4 1.61 -19.93 33.27
CA SER A 4 1.45 -18.59 32.68
C SER A 4 2.79 -17.88 32.50
N ALA A 5 3.69 -18.01 33.48
CA ALA A 5 5.04 -17.43 33.39
C ALA A 5 5.89 -18.12 32.29
N ALA A 6 5.82 -19.44 32.17
CA ALA A 6 6.48 -20.18 31.08
C ALA A 6 5.89 -19.84 29.71
N SER A 7 4.58 -19.66 29.62
CA SER A 7 3.90 -19.20 28.42
C SER A 7 4.34 -17.77 28.02
N ASP A 8 4.49 -16.86 28.98
CA ASP A 8 4.92 -15.49 28.73
C ASP A 8 6.39 -15.41 28.31
N VAL A 9 7.26 -16.20 28.94
CA VAL A 9 8.68 -16.30 28.53
C VAL A 9 8.79 -16.86 27.12
N TYR A 10 8.01 -17.88 26.79
CA TYR A 10 8.00 -18.47 25.42
C TYR A 10 7.51 -17.48 24.37
N LYS A 11 6.48 -16.72 24.66
CA LYS A 11 5.94 -15.68 23.75
C LYS A 11 6.94 -14.57 23.45
N ARG A 12 7.93 -14.36 24.31
CA ARG A 12 8.96 -13.33 24.17
C ARG A 12 10.24 -13.82 23.47
N GLN A 13 10.31 -15.10 23.09
CA GLN A 13 11.45 -15.62 22.34
C GLN A 13 11.36 -15.24 20.87
N LEU A 14 12.47 -14.77 20.29
CA LEU A 14 12.56 -14.39 18.88
C LEU A 14 12.51 -15.56 17.93
N THR A 15 13.05 -16.70 18.33
CA THR A 15 13.16 -17.88 17.47
C THR A 15 11.85 -18.64 17.41
N ALA A 16 11.50 -19.13 16.21
CA ALA A 16 10.40 -20.04 15.99
C ALA A 16 10.95 -21.47 15.80
N TYR A 17 10.26 -22.44 16.37
CA TYR A 17 10.68 -23.84 16.36
C TYR A 17 9.58 -24.73 15.79
N GLY A 18 9.82 -25.24 14.60
CA GLY A 18 8.95 -26.21 13.94
C GLY A 18 7.62 -25.63 13.43
N PRO A 19 6.70 -26.50 13.01
CA PRO A 19 5.39 -26.10 12.50
C PRO A 19 4.52 -25.52 13.60
N GLY A 20 3.79 -24.43 13.28
CA GLY A 20 2.86 -23.77 14.19
C GLY A 20 1.40 -24.04 13.82
N TYR A 21 0.57 -24.19 14.85
CA TYR A 21 -0.87 -24.36 14.73
C TYR A 21 -1.60 -23.31 15.58
N ILE A 22 -2.84 -22.98 15.22
CA ILE A 22 -3.68 -22.06 16.00
C ILE A 22 -3.89 -22.60 17.41
N ASN A 23 -4.23 -23.88 17.51
CA ASN A 23 -4.32 -24.61 18.76
C ASN A 23 -3.77 -26.02 18.55
N GLU A 24 -2.68 -26.34 19.24
CA GLU A 24 -2.00 -27.64 19.09
C GLU A 24 -2.89 -28.83 19.42
N GLU A 25 -3.78 -28.70 20.42
CA GLU A 25 -4.70 -29.76 20.83
C GLU A 25 -5.84 -29.97 19.82
N LEU A 26 -6.17 -28.93 19.06
CA LEU A 26 -7.26 -28.91 18.07
C LEU A 26 -6.76 -28.83 16.63
N LYS A 27 -5.50 -29.13 16.38
CA LYS A 27 -4.87 -28.95 15.06
C LYS A 27 -5.58 -29.71 13.93
N ASP A 28 -6.20 -30.84 14.24
CA ASP A 28 -6.94 -31.63 13.26
C ASP A 28 -8.22 -30.92 12.75
N LEU A 29 -8.67 -29.89 13.44
CA LEU A 29 -9.78 -29.05 13.00
C LEU A 29 -9.35 -27.95 12.01
N GLU A 30 -8.05 -27.64 11.92
CA GLU A 30 -7.56 -26.65 10.97
C GLU A 30 -7.70 -27.14 9.53
N LYS A 31 -8.53 -26.45 8.74
CA LYS A 31 -8.75 -26.78 7.33
C LYS A 31 -7.58 -26.29 6.45
N VAL A 32 -6.92 -25.21 6.87
CA VAL A 32 -5.72 -24.67 6.27
C VAL A 32 -4.66 -24.58 7.36
N VAL A 33 -3.58 -25.33 7.25
CA VAL A 33 -2.50 -25.35 8.26
C VAL A 33 -1.37 -24.42 7.86
N GLY A 34 -0.59 -24.02 8.86
CA GLY A 34 0.59 -23.20 8.71
C GLY A 34 0.45 -21.81 9.36
N LEU A 35 1.47 -21.43 10.12
CA LEU A 35 1.59 -20.10 10.72
C LEU A 35 2.91 -19.46 10.27
N GLN A 36 2.95 -18.16 10.29
CA GLN A 36 4.16 -17.38 10.03
C GLN A 36 5.30 -17.75 11.01
N THR A 37 4.94 -18.01 12.26
CA THR A 37 5.84 -18.48 13.31
C THR A 37 5.34 -19.81 13.88
N ASP A 38 5.90 -20.24 15.00
CA ASP A 38 5.51 -21.48 15.69
C ASP A 38 4.33 -21.31 16.66
N LYS A 39 3.84 -20.10 16.87
CA LYS A 39 2.71 -19.79 17.77
C LYS A 39 1.79 -18.73 17.18
N PRO A 40 0.48 -18.81 17.47
CA PRO A 40 -0.47 -17.79 17.04
C PRO A 40 -0.09 -16.40 17.54
N LEU A 41 -0.19 -15.42 16.66
CA LEU A 41 0.06 -14.00 16.93
C LEU A 41 1.48 -13.67 17.45
N LYS A 42 2.38 -14.64 17.46
CA LYS A 42 3.81 -14.38 17.69
C LYS A 42 4.37 -13.65 16.47
N ARG A 43 4.92 -12.46 16.70
CA ARG A 43 5.38 -11.60 15.63
C ARG A 43 6.66 -12.14 14.99
N ALA A 44 6.70 -12.14 13.67
CA ALA A 44 7.92 -12.42 12.92
C ALA A 44 8.81 -11.16 12.88
N PHE A 45 10.11 -11.37 12.95
CA PHE A 45 11.04 -10.29 12.69
C PHE A 45 12.14 -10.77 11.73
N MET A 46 12.60 -9.85 10.86
CA MET A 46 13.51 -10.16 9.77
C MET A 46 14.78 -9.32 9.90
N PRO A 47 15.87 -9.88 10.43
CA PRO A 47 17.11 -9.14 10.65
C PRO A 47 17.89 -8.86 9.36
N PHE A 48 17.55 -9.53 8.27
CA PHE A 48 18.24 -9.37 6.98
C PHE A 48 18.17 -7.95 6.44
N GLY A 49 17.08 -7.25 6.69
CA GLY A 49 16.92 -5.85 6.35
C GLY A 49 17.82 -4.93 7.18
N GLY A 50 17.87 -5.14 8.48
CA GLY A 50 18.69 -4.35 9.37
C GLY A 50 18.62 -4.81 10.82
N ILE A 51 19.73 -5.30 11.35
CA ILE A 51 19.77 -5.87 12.70
C ILE A 51 19.40 -4.85 13.77
N LYS A 52 19.87 -3.60 13.69
CA LYS A 52 19.53 -2.55 14.66
C LYS A 52 18.02 -2.29 14.70
N MET A 53 17.38 -2.23 13.54
CA MET A 53 15.94 -2.05 13.46
C MET A 53 15.18 -3.27 13.99
N ALA A 54 15.65 -4.47 13.66
CA ALA A 54 15.09 -5.71 14.16
C ALA A 54 15.18 -5.83 15.68
N GLU A 55 16.30 -5.44 16.28
CA GLU A 55 16.48 -5.43 17.72
C GLU A 55 15.61 -4.38 18.41
N GLN A 56 15.49 -3.19 17.84
CA GLN A 56 14.58 -2.17 18.34
C GLN A 56 13.12 -2.65 18.28
N ALA A 57 12.73 -3.28 17.18
CA ALA A 57 11.40 -3.87 17.04
C ALA A 57 11.18 -4.98 18.08
N ALA A 58 12.14 -5.89 18.25
CA ALA A 58 12.08 -6.95 19.25
C ALA A 58 11.87 -6.37 20.66
N SER A 59 12.67 -5.41 21.05
CA SER A 59 12.58 -4.74 22.36
C SER A 59 11.22 -4.07 22.56
N THR A 60 10.67 -3.42 21.53
CA THR A 60 9.34 -2.77 21.56
C THR A 60 8.22 -3.75 21.93
N TYR A 61 8.32 -5.00 21.48
CA TYR A 61 7.34 -6.06 21.77
C TYR A 61 7.75 -6.96 22.94
N GLY A 62 8.79 -6.60 23.69
CA GLY A 62 9.25 -7.35 24.86
C GLY A 62 10.03 -8.63 24.53
N TYR A 63 10.55 -8.76 23.30
CA TYR A 63 11.46 -9.83 22.92
C TYR A 63 12.90 -9.50 23.29
N GLN A 64 13.68 -10.53 23.56
CA GLN A 64 15.12 -10.41 23.79
C GLN A 64 15.89 -11.03 22.63
N THR A 65 16.95 -10.34 22.20
CA THR A 65 17.87 -10.86 21.20
C THR A 65 18.84 -11.85 21.84
N ASN A 66 19.23 -12.86 21.07
CA ASN A 66 20.30 -13.78 21.43
C ASN A 66 21.65 -13.14 21.04
N GLU A 67 22.62 -13.12 21.95
CA GLU A 67 23.95 -12.53 21.72
C GLU A 67 24.67 -13.16 20.52
N LYS A 68 24.58 -14.48 20.36
CA LYS A 68 25.15 -15.19 19.20
C LYS A 68 24.53 -14.71 17.89
N PHE A 69 23.22 -14.49 17.89
CA PHE A 69 22.48 -13.99 16.74
C PHE A 69 22.89 -12.55 16.40
N HIS A 70 22.96 -11.68 17.41
CA HIS A 70 23.45 -10.31 17.25
C HIS A 70 24.86 -10.30 16.61
N LYS A 71 25.76 -11.12 17.13
CA LYS A 71 27.14 -11.24 16.63
C LYS A 71 27.20 -11.67 15.16
N ILE A 72 26.37 -12.62 14.73
CA ILE A 72 26.31 -13.06 13.32
C ILE A 72 25.98 -11.87 12.39
N PHE A 73 25.01 -11.04 12.77
CA PHE A 73 24.55 -9.93 11.94
C PHE A 73 25.41 -8.66 12.07
N THR A 74 26.23 -8.53 13.07
CA THR A 74 27.13 -7.38 13.25
C THR A 74 28.56 -7.64 12.78
N GLU A 75 29.03 -8.89 12.88
CA GLU A 75 30.41 -9.22 12.56
C GLU A 75 30.56 -9.96 11.22
N TYR A 76 29.57 -10.78 10.85
CA TYR A 76 29.71 -11.69 9.70
C TYR A 76 28.73 -11.41 8.57
N HIS A 77 27.70 -10.63 8.78
CA HIS A 77 26.66 -10.34 7.79
C HIS A 77 26.39 -8.86 7.65
N ARG A 78 26.58 -8.32 6.44
CA ARG A 78 26.21 -6.95 6.14
C ARG A 78 24.72 -6.90 5.71
N THR A 79 23.93 -6.06 6.37
CA THR A 79 22.52 -5.89 6.06
C THR A 79 22.29 -4.83 4.98
N HIS A 80 21.13 -4.88 4.30
CA HIS A 80 20.84 -3.93 3.24
C HIS A 80 20.75 -2.49 3.76
N ASN A 81 20.14 -2.27 4.93
CA ASN A 81 20.01 -0.91 5.45
C ASN A 81 21.37 -0.31 5.88
N GLN A 82 22.26 -1.12 6.44
CA GLN A 82 23.63 -0.68 6.69
C GLN A 82 24.28 -0.23 5.38
N ALA A 83 24.19 -1.04 4.34
CA ALA A 83 24.77 -0.73 3.05
C ALA A 83 24.15 0.53 2.40
N VAL A 84 22.84 0.72 2.54
CA VAL A 84 22.14 1.91 2.07
C VAL A 84 22.64 3.16 2.77
N PHE A 85 22.63 3.16 4.10
CA PHE A 85 23.00 4.35 4.88
C PHE A 85 24.49 4.73 4.74
N GLU A 86 25.36 3.74 4.58
CA GLU A 86 26.78 4.00 4.30
C GLU A 86 27.04 4.54 2.90
N ALA A 87 26.15 4.23 1.94
CA ALA A 87 26.29 4.66 0.54
C ALA A 87 25.53 5.95 0.22
N TYR A 88 24.63 6.40 1.08
CA TYR A 88 23.92 7.66 0.90
C TYR A 88 24.91 8.84 0.80
N THR A 89 24.65 9.74 -0.14
CA THR A 89 25.34 11.04 -0.17
C THR A 89 24.81 11.96 0.93
N ASP A 90 25.56 13.01 1.26
CA ASP A 90 25.09 14.02 2.22
C ASP A 90 23.77 14.63 1.81
N GLU A 91 23.55 14.85 0.52
CA GLU A 91 22.30 15.36 -0.05
C GLU A 91 21.13 14.38 0.18
N MET A 92 21.35 13.07 -0.01
CA MET A 92 20.34 12.04 0.27
C MET A 92 20.01 11.98 1.76
N HIS A 93 21.01 12.06 2.64
CA HIS A 93 20.80 12.15 4.08
C HIS A 93 19.98 13.39 4.47
N ALA A 94 20.31 14.56 3.93
CA ALA A 94 19.61 15.81 4.18
C ALA A 94 18.14 15.74 3.70
N ALA A 95 17.92 15.21 2.50
CA ALA A 95 16.57 15.05 1.95
C ALA A 95 15.69 14.10 2.78
N ARG A 96 16.26 13.01 3.25
CA ARG A 96 15.58 12.05 4.13
C ARG A 96 15.27 12.66 5.51
N HIS A 97 16.26 13.32 6.11
CA HIS A 97 16.10 13.97 7.41
C HIS A 97 15.00 15.02 7.39
N ASN A 98 14.99 15.87 6.38
CA ASN A 98 14.00 16.93 6.20
C ASN A 98 12.69 16.47 5.56
N LYS A 99 12.54 15.18 5.27
CA LYS A 99 11.31 14.57 4.74
C LYS A 99 10.79 15.18 3.43
N ILE A 100 11.69 15.68 2.59
CA ILE A 100 11.33 16.00 1.21
C ILE A 100 11.24 14.75 0.33
N ILE A 101 12.00 13.72 0.68
CA ILE A 101 11.81 12.33 0.24
C ILE A 101 11.52 11.51 1.49
N THR A 102 10.46 10.73 1.50
CA THR A 102 9.95 10.13 2.73
C THR A 102 9.28 8.78 2.50
N GLY A 103 9.18 7.96 3.56
CA GLY A 103 8.65 6.61 3.50
C GLY A 103 9.56 5.62 2.77
N LEU A 104 10.84 5.92 2.64
CA LEU A 104 11.81 5.12 1.91
C LEU A 104 11.96 3.71 2.49
N PRO A 105 12.05 2.66 1.66
CA PRO A 105 12.30 1.29 2.10
C PRO A 105 13.80 1.05 2.39
N ASP A 106 14.43 1.99 3.06
CA ASP A 106 15.84 1.93 3.44
C ASP A 106 16.09 1.20 4.76
N THR A 107 15.06 1.05 5.61
CA THR A 107 15.15 0.37 6.90
C THR A 107 14.30 -0.90 6.99
N TYR A 108 13.44 -1.17 6.01
CA TYR A 108 12.57 -2.34 5.96
C TYR A 108 12.61 -2.97 4.57
N GLY A 109 11.97 -4.12 4.38
CA GLY A 109 11.90 -4.76 3.08
C GLY A 109 11.13 -3.93 2.05
N ARG A 110 11.46 -4.07 0.77
CA ARG A 110 10.88 -3.23 -0.29
C ARG A 110 9.41 -3.55 -0.59
N GLY A 111 8.90 -4.75 -0.27
CA GLY A 111 7.53 -5.17 -0.62
C GLY A 111 7.28 -5.12 -2.12
N ARG A 112 6.02 -5.02 -2.53
CA ARG A 112 5.64 -4.79 -3.93
C ARG A 112 6.02 -5.91 -4.92
N ILE A 113 6.16 -7.13 -4.42
CA ILE A 113 6.27 -8.34 -5.21
C ILE A 113 5.09 -9.23 -4.88
N VAL A 114 4.33 -9.64 -5.90
CA VAL A 114 3.23 -10.58 -5.74
C VAL A 114 3.61 -11.87 -6.45
N GLY A 115 3.97 -12.88 -5.69
CA GLY A 115 4.19 -14.22 -6.24
C GLY A 115 2.89 -14.78 -6.83
N ASP A 116 2.97 -15.48 -7.93
CA ASP A 116 1.81 -16.23 -8.44
C ASP A 116 1.65 -17.55 -7.65
N TYR A 117 1.07 -17.40 -6.46
CA TYR A 117 0.87 -18.51 -5.52
C TYR A 117 -0.03 -19.62 -6.08
N ARG A 118 -0.82 -19.32 -7.12
CA ARG A 118 -1.65 -20.29 -7.83
C ARG A 118 -0.82 -21.38 -8.50
N ARG A 119 0.41 -21.06 -8.90
CA ARG A 119 1.33 -21.98 -9.57
C ARG A 119 1.66 -23.20 -8.72
N VAL A 120 1.71 -23.05 -7.40
CA VAL A 120 1.97 -24.17 -6.49
C VAL A 120 0.85 -25.21 -6.60
N ALA A 121 -0.40 -24.78 -6.63
CA ALA A 121 -1.56 -25.68 -6.80
C ALA A 121 -1.67 -26.22 -8.22
N LEU A 122 -1.39 -25.41 -9.23
CA LEU A 122 -1.51 -25.81 -10.65
C LEU A 122 -0.45 -26.85 -11.06
N TYR A 123 0.80 -26.64 -10.66
CA TYR A 123 1.93 -27.39 -11.21
C TYR A 123 2.65 -28.27 -10.20
N GLY A 124 2.58 -27.94 -8.91
CA GLY A 124 3.44 -28.51 -7.89
C GLY A 124 4.88 -27.99 -7.97
N ILE A 125 5.59 -28.13 -6.87
CA ILE A 125 6.93 -27.53 -6.71
C ILE A 125 7.99 -28.21 -7.62
N ASP A 126 7.90 -29.51 -7.85
CA ASP A 126 8.90 -30.21 -8.68
C ASP A 126 8.91 -29.67 -10.12
N PHE A 127 7.74 -29.42 -10.69
CA PHE A 127 7.63 -28.78 -12.01
C PHE A 127 8.23 -27.36 -12.01
N LEU A 128 7.98 -26.57 -10.98
CA LEU A 128 8.52 -25.22 -10.87
C LEU A 128 10.04 -25.22 -10.74
N ILE A 129 10.62 -26.17 -9.99
CA ILE A 129 12.07 -26.36 -9.90
C ILE A 129 12.65 -26.73 -11.26
N GLU A 130 12.05 -27.69 -11.96
CA GLU A 130 12.47 -28.10 -13.28
C GLU A 130 12.51 -26.94 -14.27
N LYS A 131 11.47 -26.11 -14.28
CA LYS A 131 11.39 -24.90 -15.12
C LYS A 131 12.48 -23.89 -14.80
N LYS A 132 12.73 -23.61 -13.53
CA LYS A 132 13.83 -22.71 -13.14
C LYS A 132 15.21 -23.26 -13.45
N GLN A 133 15.38 -24.59 -13.37
CA GLN A 133 16.63 -25.26 -13.81
C GLN A 133 16.83 -25.19 -15.32
N GLU A 134 15.75 -25.32 -16.09
CA GLU A 134 15.76 -25.12 -17.54
C GLU A 134 16.14 -23.68 -17.91
N ASP A 135 15.53 -22.70 -17.23
CA ASP A 135 15.86 -21.28 -17.41
C ASP A 135 17.32 -20.98 -17.05
N LEU A 136 17.82 -21.54 -15.96
CA LEU A 136 19.24 -21.41 -15.56
C LEU A 136 20.19 -21.99 -16.60
N LYS A 137 19.83 -23.11 -17.20
CA LYS A 137 20.61 -23.74 -18.24
C LYS A 137 20.66 -22.91 -19.53
N ASN A 138 19.55 -22.25 -19.85
CA ASN A 138 19.39 -21.55 -21.12
C ASN A 138 19.60 -20.04 -21.01
N CYS A 139 19.90 -19.48 -19.83
CA CYS A 139 20.08 -18.04 -19.67
C CYS A 139 21.40 -17.55 -20.30
N GLY A 140 21.27 -16.51 -21.16
CA GLY A 140 22.37 -15.89 -21.86
C GLY A 140 22.96 -16.76 -23.00
N ASP A 141 23.99 -16.22 -23.62
CA ASP A 141 24.71 -16.83 -24.74
C ASP A 141 26.03 -17.52 -24.33
N GLY A 142 26.24 -17.65 -23.02
CA GLY A 142 27.48 -18.16 -22.43
C GLY A 142 28.47 -17.07 -22.03
N THR A 143 28.21 -15.82 -22.40
CA THR A 143 29.02 -14.67 -21.96
C THR A 143 28.61 -14.26 -20.53
N MET A 144 29.59 -14.21 -19.61
CA MET A 144 29.35 -13.88 -18.21
C MET A 144 29.45 -12.37 -17.98
N LEU A 145 28.45 -11.63 -18.43
CA LEU A 145 28.26 -10.21 -18.09
C LEU A 145 27.54 -10.08 -16.74
N ASP A 146 27.63 -8.90 -16.14
CA ASP A 146 27.05 -8.64 -14.80
C ASP A 146 25.59 -9.03 -14.70
N GLU A 147 24.76 -8.69 -15.69
CA GLU A 147 23.34 -9.04 -15.72
C GLU A 147 23.11 -10.55 -15.83
N ILE A 148 23.94 -11.29 -16.56
CA ILE A 148 23.84 -12.74 -16.71
C ILE A 148 24.28 -13.42 -15.42
N ILE A 149 25.38 -13.00 -14.82
CA ILE A 149 25.85 -13.53 -13.54
C ILE A 149 24.77 -13.31 -12.46
N ARG A 150 24.22 -12.11 -12.40
CA ARG A 150 23.13 -11.79 -11.45
C ARG A 150 21.90 -12.67 -11.67
N LEU A 151 21.44 -12.82 -12.91
CA LEU A 151 20.29 -13.67 -13.23
C LEU A 151 20.53 -15.12 -12.82
N ARG A 152 21.73 -15.64 -13.06
CA ARG A 152 22.10 -17.01 -12.66
C ARG A 152 22.10 -17.19 -11.15
N ASP A 153 22.62 -16.21 -10.40
CA ASP A 153 22.61 -16.19 -8.94
C ASP A 153 21.17 -16.13 -8.39
N GLU A 154 20.35 -15.23 -8.92
CA GLU A 154 18.94 -15.12 -8.57
C GLU A 154 18.16 -16.42 -8.82
N LEU A 155 18.37 -17.08 -9.98
CA LEU A 155 17.75 -18.36 -10.28
C LEU A 155 18.20 -19.47 -9.32
N GLY A 156 19.48 -19.49 -8.96
CA GLY A 156 20.00 -20.41 -7.93
C GLY A 156 19.30 -20.24 -6.59
N MET A 157 19.12 -18.99 -6.14
CA MET A 157 18.38 -18.67 -4.91
C MET A 157 16.90 -19.05 -5.01
N GLN A 158 16.25 -18.82 -6.15
CA GLN A 158 14.84 -19.19 -6.40
C GLN A 158 14.65 -20.72 -6.32
N ILE A 159 15.54 -21.50 -6.94
CA ILE A 159 15.53 -22.96 -6.86
C ILE A 159 15.69 -23.42 -5.41
N GLY A 160 16.62 -22.82 -4.67
CA GLY A 160 16.80 -23.08 -3.24
C GLY A 160 15.54 -22.80 -2.43
N ALA A 161 14.88 -21.66 -2.68
CA ALA A 161 13.63 -21.30 -2.01
C ALA A 161 12.48 -22.29 -2.31
N LEU A 162 12.35 -22.76 -3.55
CA LEU A 162 11.35 -23.77 -3.90
C LEU A 162 11.60 -25.11 -3.17
N LYS A 163 12.86 -25.54 -3.03
CA LYS A 163 13.20 -26.73 -2.25
C LYS A 163 12.84 -26.58 -0.78
N GLN A 164 13.15 -25.43 -0.18
CA GLN A 164 12.77 -25.11 1.20
C GLN A 164 11.24 -25.04 1.39
N MET A 165 10.50 -24.58 0.39
CA MET A 165 9.03 -24.57 0.41
C MET A 165 8.46 -26.00 0.50
N LYS A 166 9.04 -26.95 -0.22
CA LYS A 166 8.69 -28.38 -0.09
C LYS A 166 8.95 -28.92 1.31
N GLU A 167 10.13 -28.61 1.87
CA GLU A 167 10.50 -29.02 3.23
C GLU A 167 9.57 -28.46 4.27
N MET A 168 9.18 -27.19 4.14
CA MET A 168 8.21 -26.55 5.02
C MET A 168 6.86 -27.25 4.98
N ALA A 169 6.32 -27.53 3.79
CA ALA A 169 5.05 -28.24 3.63
C ALA A 169 5.11 -29.66 4.21
N ALA A 170 6.23 -30.37 4.01
CA ALA A 170 6.47 -31.70 4.57
C ALA A 170 6.44 -31.69 6.10
N ALA A 171 6.94 -30.64 6.75
CA ALA A 171 6.87 -30.48 8.21
C ALA A 171 5.41 -30.41 8.73
N TYR A 172 4.47 -29.99 7.90
CA TYR A 172 3.04 -30.02 8.17
C TYR A 172 2.35 -31.31 7.70
N GLY A 173 3.10 -32.27 7.17
CA GLY A 173 2.56 -33.55 6.68
C GLY A 173 2.03 -33.52 5.25
N TYR A 174 2.39 -32.51 4.44
CA TYR A 174 1.92 -32.38 3.06
C TYR A 174 3.05 -32.49 2.05
N ASP A 175 2.76 -33.16 0.93
CA ASP A 175 3.64 -33.25 -0.23
C ASP A 175 3.12 -32.34 -1.35
N ILE A 176 3.74 -31.18 -1.51
CA ILE A 176 3.40 -30.19 -2.56
C ILE A 176 4.25 -30.35 -3.81
N SER A 177 4.94 -31.47 -3.98
CA SER A 177 5.75 -31.75 -5.17
C SER A 177 4.92 -31.84 -6.46
N LYS A 178 3.64 -32.22 -6.34
CA LYS A 178 2.70 -32.45 -7.44
C LYS A 178 1.52 -31.47 -7.39
N PRO A 179 0.78 -31.31 -8.50
CA PRO A 179 -0.43 -30.49 -8.52
C PRO A 179 -1.45 -30.87 -7.45
N ALA A 180 -2.23 -29.90 -7.01
CA ALA A 180 -3.35 -30.12 -6.11
C ALA A 180 -4.44 -30.97 -6.77
N LYS A 181 -5.04 -31.90 -6.02
CA LYS A 181 -6.06 -32.84 -6.50
C LYS A 181 -7.49 -32.31 -6.34
N ASP A 182 -7.72 -31.53 -5.32
CA ASP A 182 -9.05 -31.07 -4.92
C ASP A 182 -9.00 -29.65 -4.34
N ALA A 183 -10.15 -29.13 -3.95
CA ALA A 183 -10.28 -27.78 -3.42
C ALA A 183 -9.46 -27.55 -2.13
N ARG A 184 -9.44 -28.50 -1.22
CA ARG A 184 -8.68 -28.40 0.02
C ARG A 184 -7.18 -28.33 -0.25
N GLU A 185 -6.67 -29.20 -1.10
CA GLU A 185 -5.27 -29.15 -1.51
C GLU A 185 -4.93 -27.87 -2.27
N ALA A 186 -5.81 -27.42 -3.18
CA ALA A 186 -5.57 -26.19 -3.93
C ALA A 186 -5.41 -24.97 -3.01
N VAL A 187 -6.29 -24.81 -2.04
CA VAL A 187 -6.19 -23.75 -1.04
C VAL A 187 -4.94 -23.89 -0.19
N GLN A 188 -4.63 -25.10 0.26
CA GLN A 188 -3.46 -25.38 1.09
C GLN A 188 -2.14 -25.15 0.34
N TRP A 189 -2.01 -25.63 -0.91
CA TRP A 189 -0.82 -25.43 -1.76
C TRP A 189 -0.56 -23.95 -2.02
N LEU A 190 -1.59 -23.25 -2.42
CA LEU A 190 -1.55 -21.79 -2.62
C LEU A 190 -1.08 -21.09 -1.34
N TYR A 191 -1.67 -21.46 -0.20
CA TYR A 191 -1.30 -20.86 1.09
C TYR A 191 0.15 -21.18 1.48
N PHE A 192 0.67 -22.38 1.20
CA PHE A 192 2.09 -22.68 1.45
C PHE A 192 3.02 -21.78 0.63
N GLY A 193 2.67 -21.47 -0.61
CA GLY A 193 3.41 -20.47 -1.40
C GLY A 193 3.44 -19.11 -0.73
N TYR A 194 2.30 -18.63 -0.29
CA TYR A 194 2.19 -17.37 0.45
C TYR A 194 2.91 -17.41 1.80
N LEU A 195 2.79 -18.53 2.51
CA LEU A 195 3.46 -18.74 3.81
C LEU A 195 4.98 -18.66 3.69
N ALA A 196 5.55 -19.23 2.65
CA ALA A 196 6.99 -19.12 2.37
C ALA A 196 7.41 -17.66 2.19
N ALA A 197 6.62 -16.87 1.46
CA ALA A 197 6.87 -15.45 1.28
C ALA A 197 6.86 -14.69 2.61
N ILE A 198 5.83 -14.85 3.44
CA ILE A 198 5.72 -14.12 4.73
C ILE A 198 6.73 -14.57 5.78
N LYS A 199 7.32 -15.77 5.63
CA LYS A 199 8.41 -16.23 6.50
C LYS A 199 9.76 -15.62 6.14
N THR A 200 9.94 -15.16 4.91
CA THR A 200 11.22 -14.67 4.38
C THR A 200 11.22 -13.18 4.07
N GLN A 201 10.06 -12.55 4.05
CA GLN A 201 9.87 -11.15 3.66
C GLN A 201 9.72 -10.25 4.89
N ASN A 202 10.30 -9.05 4.82
CA ASN A 202 10.08 -7.97 5.78
C ASN A 202 9.43 -6.76 5.10
N GLY A 203 8.60 -7.04 4.10
CA GLY A 203 8.01 -6.02 3.28
C GLY A 203 6.93 -5.20 3.96
N ALA A 204 6.69 -4.03 3.42
CA ALA A 204 5.53 -3.23 3.73
C ALA A 204 4.27 -3.84 3.11
N ALA A 205 4.39 -4.75 2.12
CA ALA A 205 3.25 -5.38 1.46
C ALA A 205 3.45 -6.88 1.29
N MET A 206 2.49 -7.63 1.80
CA MET A 206 2.42 -9.09 1.65
C MET A 206 1.15 -9.46 0.88
N SER A 207 1.04 -8.92 -0.34
CA SER A 207 -0.13 -9.06 -1.20
C SER A 207 -0.35 -10.52 -1.61
N VAL A 208 -1.61 -10.93 -1.64
CA VAL A 208 -2.04 -12.31 -1.96
C VAL A 208 -2.28 -12.48 -3.46
N GLY A 209 -2.88 -11.48 -4.10
CA GLY A 209 -3.21 -11.50 -5.51
C GLY A 209 -4.61 -12.00 -5.83
N ARG A 210 -4.84 -12.35 -7.10
CA ARG A 210 -6.13 -12.83 -7.60
C ARG A 210 -6.25 -14.32 -7.41
N ILE A 211 -6.93 -14.75 -6.37
CA ILE A 211 -7.08 -16.17 -6.04
C ILE A 211 -8.53 -16.67 -6.07
N SER A 212 -9.51 -15.75 -6.05
CA SER A 212 -10.92 -16.08 -5.90
C SER A 212 -11.45 -16.91 -7.07
N THR A 213 -11.39 -16.39 -8.29
CA THR A 213 -11.86 -17.06 -9.50
C THR A 213 -11.08 -18.37 -9.76
N PHE A 214 -9.78 -18.36 -9.48
CA PHE A 214 -8.94 -19.55 -9.58
C PHE A 214 -9.41 -20.69 -8.67
N LEU A 215 -9.57 -20.40 -7.39
CA LEU A 215 -10.01 -21.41 -6.40
C LEU A 215 -11.44 -21.90 -6.67
N ASP A 216 -12.28 -21.08 -7.28
CA ASP A 216 -13.65 -21.46 -7.64
C ASP A 216 -13.69 -22.65 -8.59
N ILE A 217 -12.70 -22.81 -9.46
CA ILE A 217 -12.57 -23.96 -10.39
C ILE A 217 -12.54 -25.26 -9.60
N TYR A 218 -11.70 -25.33 -8.58
CA TYR A 218 -11.57 -26.52 -7.72
C TYR A 218 -12.79 -26.72 -6.83
N ILE A 219 -13.33 -25.67 -6.25
CA ILE A 219 -14.49 -25.72 -5.36
C ILE A 219 -15.73 -26.17 -6.13
N GLU A 220 -16.01 -25.57 -7.29
CA GLU A 220 -17.17 -25.96 -8.12
C GLU A 220 -17.07 -27.43 -8.60
N ARG A 221 -15.87 -27.88 -8.95
CA ARG A 221 -15.65 -29.28 -9.31
C ARG A 221 -15.99 -30.22 -8.15
N ASP A 222 -15.55 -29.90 -6.94
CA ASP A 222 -15.79 -30.73 -5.76
C ASP A 222 -17.25 -30.66 -5.28
N LEU A 223 -17.90 -29.51 -5.40
CA LEU A 223 -19.35 -29.35 -5.15
C LEU A 223 -20.17 -30.23 -6.11
N LYS A 224 -19.88 -30.17 -7.41
CA LYS A 224 -20.56 -30.99 -8.42
C LYS A 224 -20.34 -32.49 -8.23
N ALA A 225 -19.16 -32.87 -7.74
CA ALA A 225 -18.83 -34.27 -7.41
C ALA A 225 -19.40 -34.73 -6.05
N GLY A 226 -20.06 -33.85 -5.31
CA GLY A 226 -20.59 -34.16 -3.97
C GLY A 226 -19.52 -34.41 -2.91
N LYS A 227 -18.28 -33.95 -3.14
CA LYS A 227 -17.18 -34.13 -2.19
C LYS A 227 -17.22 -33.13 -1.03
N ILE A 228 -17.75 -31.94 -1.27
CA ILE A 228 -17.97 -30.90 -0.28
C ILE A 228 -19.36 -30.29 -0.43
N THR A 229 -19.84 -29.69 0.64
CA THR A 229 -21.07 -28.87 0.67
C THR A 229 -20.73 -27.38 0.48
N GLU A 230 -21.74 -26.55 0.20
CA GLU A 230 -21.58 -25.09 0.17
C GLU A 230 -21.06 -24.53 1.49
N SER A 231 -21.52 -25.09 2.62
CA SER A 231 -21.04 -24.71 3.95
C SER A 231 -19.55 -25.04 4.14
N GLU A 232 -19.11 -26.20 3.68
CA GLU A 232 -17.69 -26.58 3.73
C GLU A 232 -16.83 -25.76 2.79
N ALA A 233 -17.36 -25.36 1.62
CA ALA A 233 -16.68 -24.44 0.71
C ALA A 233 -16.47 -23.06 1.37
N GLN A 234 -17.50 -22.51 2.02
CA GLN A 234 -17.39 -21.27 2.77
C GLN A 234 -16.39 -21.38 3.94
N GLU A 235 -16.45 -22.48 4.69
CA GLU A 235 -15.51 -22.75 5.79
C GLU A 235 -14.06 -22.75 5.32
N LEU A 236 -13.78 -23.33 4.16
CA LEU A 236 -12.43 -23.37 3.58
C LEU A 236 -11.91 -21.95 3.24
N ILE A 237 -12.77 -21.10 2.68
CA ILE A 237 -12.45 -19.70 2.41
C ILE A 237 -12.30 -18.89 3.71
N ASP A 238 -13.16 -19.10 4.69
CA ASP A 238 -13.02 -18.46 6.00
C ASP A 238 -11.69 -18.82 6.66
N HIS A 239 -11.23 -20.07 6.57
CA HIS A 239 -9.96 -20.50 7.15
C HIS A 239 -8.74 -19.84 6.49
N ILE A 240 -8.69 -19.72 5.17
CA ILE A 240 -7.56 -19.03 4.53
C ILE A 240 -7.56 -17.55 4.88
N VAL A 241 -8.73 -16.91 4.93
CA VAL A 241 -8.84 -15.51 5.35
C VAL A 241 -8.41 -15.32 6.80
N MET A 242 -8.77 -16.24 7.69
CA MET A 242 -8.30 -16.25 9.08
C MET A 242 -6.78 -16.29 9.15
N LYS A 243 -6.12 -17.10 8.32
CA LYS A 243 -4.65 -17.16 8.24
C LYS A 243 -4.03 -15.83 7.79
N PHE A 244 -4.64 -15.15 6.82
CA PHE A 244 -4.18 -13.82 6.41
C PHE A 244 -4.30 -12.78 7.53
N ARG A 245 -5.36 -12.85 8.34
CA ARG A 245 -5.55 -11.97 9.52
C ARG A 245 -4.50 -12.18 10.61
N MET A 246 -3.86 -13.33 10.65
CA MET A 246 -2.88 -13.70 11.68
C MET A 246 -1.45 -13.30 11.34
N VAL A 247 -1.17 -12.80 10.15
CA VAL A 247 0.16 -12.35 9.74
C VAL A 247 0.53 -11.08 10.52
N LYS A 248 1.64 -11.15 11.27
CA LYS A 248 2.13 -10.04 12.10
C LYS A 248 3.66 -9.99 12.06
N PHE A 249 4.20 -8.81 11.79
CA PHE A 249 5.63 -8.54 11.90
C PHE A 249 5.94 -7.75 13.16
N ALA A 250 7.14 -7.87 13.68
CA ALA A 250 7.68 -6.95 14.68
C ALA A 250 8.07 -5.65 13.97
N ARG A 251 7.50 -4.52 14.39
CA ARG A 251 7.72 -3.19 13.79
C ARG A 251 8.34 -2.24 14.79
N VAL A 252 9.16 -1.31 14.30
CA VAL A 252 9.66 -0.22 15.12
C VAL A 252 8.60 0.88 15.28
N PRO A 253 8.63 1.67 16.36
CA PRO A 253 7.67 2.74 16.58
C PRO A 253 7.59 3.74 15.41
N SER A 254 8.70 4.09 14.79
CA SER A 254 8.75 4.99 13.64
C SER A 254 8.01 4.44 12.42
N TYR A 255 8.03 3.13 12.20
CA TYR A 255 7.21 2.49 11.16
C TYR A 255 5.71 2.67 11.44
N ASN A 256 5.30 2.47 12.69
CA ASN A 256 3.89 2.62 13.08
C ASN A 256 3.40 4.08 13.04
N GLN A 257 4.30 5.05 13.13
CA GLN A 257 3.94 6.46 12.89
C GLN A 257 3.63 6.72 11.41
N LEU A 258 4.37 6.10 10.50
CA LEU A 258 4.15 6.22 9.05
C LEU A 258 2.94 5.42 8.59
N PHE A 259 2.80 4.20 9.08
CA PHE A 259 1.84 3.18 8.62
C PHE A 259 1.04 2.66 9.81
N SER A 260 0.14 3.47 10.30
CA SER A 260 -0.62 3.18 11.52
C SER A 260 -1.49 1.95 11.39
N GLY A 261 -1.73 1.28 12.52
CA GLY A 261 -2.56 0.09 12.58
C GLY A 261 -1.83 -1.21 12.24
N ASP A 262 -0.51 -1.19 12.12
CA ASP A 262 0.33 -2.38 11.88
C ASP A 262 -0.07 -3.14 10.60
N PRO A 263 -0.24 -2.45 9.43
CA PRO A 263 -0.68 -3.10 8.22
C PRO A 263 0.37 -4.04 7.65
N VAL A 264 -0.08 -5.13 7.05
CA VAL A 264 0.75 -6.04 6.25
C VAL A 264 0.36 -5.99 4.77
N TRP A 265 -0.75 -5.34 4.43
CA TRP A 265 -1.31 -5.26 3.09
C TRP A 265 -1.39 -6.62 2.40
N ALA A 266 -2.08 -7.56 3.04
CA ALA A 266 -2.45 -8.83 2.42
C ALA A 266 -3.58 -8.58 1.39
N THR A 267 -3.27 -7.84 0.33
CA THR A 267 -4.24 -7.39 -0.65
C THR A 267 -4.69 -8.55 -1.52
N LEU A 268 -6.01 -8.71 -1.63
CA LEU A 268 -6.68 -9.80 -2.33
C LEU A 268 -7.80 -9.25 -3.18
N GLU A 269 -7.77 -9.53 -4.48
CA GLU A 269 -8.72 -8.99 -5.46
C GLU A 269 -9.83 -9.98 -5.79
N VAL A 270 -11.03 -9.45 -5.97
CA VAL A 270 -12.22 -10.17 -6.43
C VAL A 270 -12.84 -9.46 -7.62
N ALA A 271 -13.67 -10.16 -8.38
CA ALA A 271 -14.41 -9.65 -9.54
C ALA A 271 -13.52 -9.29 -10.75
N GLY A 272 -13.85 -8.23 -11.43
CA GLY A 272 -13.23 -7.83 -12.71
C GLY A 272 -13.90 -8.44 -13.93
N LEU A 273 -13.43 -8.02 -15.10
CA LEU A 273 -13.86 -8.52 -16.40
C LEU A 273 -12.70 -9.16 -17.15
N GLY A 274 -13.00 -10.14 -18.01
CA GLY A 274 -12.05 -10.64 -18.98
C GLY A 274 -11.82 -9.64 -20.12
N MET A 275 -10.76 -9.84 -20.91
CA MET A 275 -10.47 -9.04 -22.10
C MET A 275 -11.58 -9.13 -23.15
N ASP A 276 -12.39 -10.18 -23.12
CA ASP A 276 -13.57 -10.38 -23.96
C ASP A 276 -14.84 -9.70 -23.40
N GLY A 277 -14.73 -9.00 -22.27
CA GLY A 277 -15.83 -8.28 -21.60
C GLY A 277 -16.74 -9.14 -20.74
N ARG A 278 -16.49 -10.45 -20.63
CA ARG A 278 -17.27 -11.31 -19.72
C ARG A 278 -16.90 -11.04 -18.27
N SER A 279 -17.91 -11.09 -17.40
CA SER A 279 -17.69 -11.01 -15.96
C SER A 279 -16.87 -12.19 -15.45
N MET A 280 -15.87 -11.92 -14.62
CA MET A 280 -15.09 -12.92 -13.90
C MET A 280 -15.64 -13.20 -12.50
N VAL A 281 -16.79 -12.64 -12.15
CA VAL A 281 -17.45 -12.89 -10.86
C VAL A 281 -17.88 -14.35 -10.79
N THR A 282 -17.48 -15.01 -9.70
CA THR A 282 -17.86 -16.37 -9.34
C THR A 282 -18.49 -16.40 -7.96
N LYS A 283 -19.00 -17.53 -7.54
CA LYS A 283 -19.50 -17.72 -6.17
C LYS A 283 -18.42 -17.43 -5.12
N ASN A 284 -17.17 -17.68 -5.46
CA ASN A 284 -16.05 -17.41 -4.54
C ASN A 284 -15.87 -15.93 -4.23
N ASP A 285 -16.19 -15.03 -5.15
CA ASP A 285 -16.16 -13.59 -4.89
C ASP A 285 -17.15 -13.22 -3.79
N PHE A 286 -18.33 -13.82 -3.82
CA PHE A 286 -19.31 -13.70 -2.73
C PHE A 286 -18.80 -14.33 -1.44
N ARG A 287 -18.17 -15.52 -1.50
CA ARG A 287 -17.61 -16.19 -0.31
C ARG A 287 -16.54 -15.37 0.38
N PHE A 288 -15.64 -14.74 -0.39
CA PHE A 288 -14.61 -13.85 0.16
C PHE A 288 -15.21 -12.62 0.85
N LEU A 289 -16.18 -11.97 0.23
CA LEU A 289 -16.90 -10.86 0.87
C LEU A 289 -17.69 -11.31 2.10
N HIS A 290 -18.27 -12.50 2.06
CA HIS A 290 -19.03 -13.07 3.18
C HIS A 290 -18.17 -13.42 4.40
N THR A 291 -16.86 -13.56 4.24
CA THR A 291 -15.93 -13.71 5.39
C THR A 291 -16.00 -12.51 6.35
N LEU A 292 -16.32 -11.32 5.84
CA LEU A 292 -16.51 -10.13 6.66
C LEU A 292 -17.78 -10.19 7.53
N GLU A 293 -18.78 -10.94 7.11
CA GLU A 293 -19.97 -11.23 7.93
C GLU A 293 -19.69 -12.35 8.93
N ASN A 294 -19.05 -13.43 8.49
CA ASN A 294 -18.78 -14.59 9.36
C ASN A 294 -17.76 -14.29 10.47
N MET A 295 -16.76 -13.45 10.19
CA MET A 295 -15.66 -13.16 11.12
C MET A 295 -15.59 -11.69 11.55
N GLY A 296 -16.53 -10.86 11.07
CA GLY A 296 -16.58 -9.42 11.33
C GLY A 296 -15.58 -8.58 10.53
N PRO A 297 -15.70 -7.24 10.62
CA PRO A 297 -14.82 -6.29 9.98
C PRO A 297 -13.36 -6.54 10.33
N SER A 298 -12.48 -6.34 9.35
CA SER A 298 -11.04 -6.48 9.58
C SER A 298 -10.24 -5.69 8.56
N PRO A 299 -9.10 -5.11 8.96
CA PRO A 299 -8.15 -4.50 8.05
C PRO A 299 -7.55 -5.49 7.03
N GLU A 300 -7.39 -6.75 7.43
CA GLU A 300 -6.75 -7.77 6.61
C GLU A 300 -7.68 -9.00 6.38
N PRO A 301 -7.63 -9.60 5.22
CA PRO A 301 -6.93 -9.14 4.02
C PRO A 301 -7.51 -7.81 3.52
N ASN A 302 -6.70 -7.04 2.77
CA ASN A 302 -7.16 -5.80 2.13
C ASN A 302 -7.98 -6.17 0.89
N LEU A 303 -9.27 -6.44 1.10
CA LEU A 303 -10.18 -6.89 0.05
C LEU A 303 -10.44 -5.75 -0.95
N THR A 304 -10.16 -6.05 -2.21
CA THR A 304 -10.27 -5.12 -3.32
C THR A 304 -11.20 -5.67 -4.39
N VAL A 305 -12.26 -4.92 -4.69
CA VAL A 305 -13.14 -5.21 -5.81
C VAL A 305 -12.58 -4.54 -7.06
N LEU A 306 -12.26 -5.36 -8.08
CA LEU A 306 -11.95 -4.86 -9.41
C LEU A 306 -13.26 -4.49 -10.10
N TYR A 307 -13.59 -3.22 -10.05
CA TYR A 307 -14.91 -2.71 -10.34
C TYR A 307 -15.09 -2.30 -11.81
N SER A 308 -16.26 -2.62 -12.34
CA SER A 308 -16.79 -2.09 -13.60
C SER A 308 -18.31 -1.94 -13.45
N SER A 309 -18.89 -0.91 -14.06
CA SER A 309 -20.35 -0.77 -14.11
C SER A 309 -21.03 -1.96 -14.79
N ARG A 310 -20.28 -2.71 -15.60
CA ARG A 310 -20.72 -3.92 -16.31
C ARG A 310 -20.72 -5.20 -15.46
N LEU A 311 -20.29 -5.15 -14.22
CA LEU A 311 -20.38 -6.28 -13.30
C LEU A 311 -21.86 -6.64 -13.03
N PRO A 312 -22.16 -7.89 -12.68
CA PRO A 312 -23.53 -8.28 -12.34
C PRO A 312 -24.10 -7.38 -11.23
N LYS A 313 -25.34 -6.91 -11.44
CA LYS A 313 -26.02 -6.01 -10.49
C LYS A 313 -26.06 -6.58 -9.08
N ALA A 314 -26.36 -7.87 -8.93
CA ALA A 314 -26.43 -8.53 -7.64
C ALA A 314 -25.08 -8.49 -6.90
N PHE A 315 -23.97 -8.64 -7.61
CA PHE A 315 -22.63 -8.55 -7.02
C PHE A 315 -22.30 -7.12 -6.59
N LYS A 316 -22.56 -6.12 -7.45
CA LYS A 316 -22.32 -4.70 -7.11
C LYS A 316 -23.11 -4.26 -5.89
N GLU A 317 -24.37 -4.64 -5.79
CA GLU A 317 -25.22 -4.33 -4.65
C GLU A 317 -24.75 -5.06 -3.37
N TYR A 318 -24.34 -6.33 -3.48
CA TYR A 318 -23.82 -7.09 -2.36
C TYR A 318 -22.50 -6.49 -1.83
N ALA A 319 -21.55 -6.17 -2.71
CA ALA A 319 -20.30 -5.51 -2.32
C ALA A 319 -20.57 -4.16 -1.63
N SER A 320 -21.50 -3.37 -2.17
CA SER A 320 -21.93 -2.11 -1.57
C SER A 320 -22.54 -2.30 -0.18
N ALA A 321 -23.37 -3.32 0.02
CA ALA A 321 -23.94 -3.66 1.32
C ALA A 321 -22.84 -4.04 2.33
N ILE A 322 -21.86 -4.84 1.94
CA ILE A 322 -20.71 -5.18 2.77
C ILE A 322 -19.90 -3.93 3.15
N SER A 323 -19.67 -3.03 2.22
CA SER A 323 -18.99 -1.75 2.50
C SER A 323 -19.76 -0.89 3.51
N ILE A 324 -21.07 -0.82 3.39
CA ILE A 324 -21.93 -0.07 4.32
C ILE A 324 -21.83 -0.65 5.74
N ARG A 325 -21.81 -1.98 5.86
CA ARG A 325 -21.76 -2.65 7.16
C ARG A 325 -20.39 -2.66 7.80
N THR A 326 -19.31 -2.74 7.01
CA THR A 326 -17.99 -3.14 7.52
C THR A 326 -16.87 -2.14 7.26
N SER A 327 -17.00 -1.24 6.29
CA SER A 327 -15.93 -0.34 5.81
C SER A 327 -14.59 -1.08 5.57
N SER A 328 -14.65 -2.32 5.07
CA SER A 328 -13.48 -3.21 4.94
C SER A 328 -13.14 -3.55 3.49
N VAL A 329 -13.73 -2.87 2.51
CA VAL A 329 -13.55 -3.14 1.08
C VAL A 329 -13.17 -1.86 0.36
N GLN A 330 -12.21 -1.96 -0.56
CA GLN A 330 -11.90 -0.90 -1.52
C GLN A 330 -12.27 -1.31 -2.94
N TYR A 331 -12.35 -0.32 -3.83
CA TYR A 331 -12.74 -0.50 -5.22
C TYR A 331 -11.68 0.10 -6.14
N GLU A 332 -11.32 -0.62 -7.17
CA GLU A 332 -10.41 -0.13 -8.21
C GLU A 332 -11.01 -0.34 -9.59
N ASN A 333 -10.81 0.61 -10.49
CA ASN A 333 -11.41 0.63 -11.80
C ASN A 333 -10.76 -0.37 -12.75
N ASP A 334 -11.38 -1.52 -12.91
CA ASP A 334 -10.92 -2.57 -13.83
C ASP A 334 -10.87 -2.09 -15.29
N ASP A 335 -11.77 -1.19 -15.69
CA ASP A 335 -11.85 -0.70 -17.07
C ASP A 335 -10.68 0.22 -17.47
N VAL A 336 -10.04 0.93 -16.52
CA VAL A 336 -8.81 1.70 -16.80
C VAL A 336 -7.54 0.89 -16.59
N MET A 337 -7.59 -0.16 -15.79
CA MET A 337 -6.44 -1.01 -15.48
C MET A 337 -6.24 -2.12 -16.51
N ARG A 338 -7.32 -2.75 -16.96
CA ARG A 338 -7.27 -3.87 -17.90
C ARG A 338 -6.57 -3.54 -19.22
N PRO A 339 -6.75 -2.36 -19.86
CA PRO A 339 -6.00 -1.99 -21.04
C PRO A 339 -4.48 -1.94 -20.87
N VAL A 340 -4.01 -1.72 -19.65
CA VAL A 340 -2.56 -1.63 -19.31
C VAL A 340 -1.99 -2.98 -18.92
N TRP A 341 -2.73 -3.75 -18.11
CA TRP A 341 -2.21 -4.94 -17.40
C TRP A 341 -2.81 -6.27 -17.90
N GLY A 342 -3.75 -6.21 -18.86
CA GLY A 342 -4.54 -7.41 -19.22
C GLY A 342 -5.59 -7.72 -18.14
N ASP A 343 -6.16 -8.91 -18.20
CA ASP A 343 -7.22 -9.34 -17.28
C ASP A 343 -6.70 -10.21 -16.10
N ASP A 344 -5.38 -10.48 -16.05
CA ASP A 344 -4.76 -11.23 -14.97
C ASP A 344 -3.68 -10.37 -14.28
N TYR A 345 -4.13 -9.41 -13.53
CA TYR A 345 -3.28 -8.55 -12.71
C TYR A 345 -3.63 -8.66 -11.23
N SER A 346 -2.66 -8.33 -10.39
CA SER A 346 -2.78 -8.27 -8.94
C SER A 346 -2.53 -6.84 -8.46
N ILE A 347 -3.01 -6.52 -7.27
CA ILE A 347 -2.73 -5.24 -6.62
C ILE A 347 -1.58 -5.42 -5.63
N CYS A 348 -0.50 -4.72 -5.89
CA CYS A 348 0.64 -4.63 -4.99
C CYS A 348 0.36 -3.62 -3.88
N CYS A 349 0.41 -4.03 -2.63
CA CYS A 349 0.23 -3.15 -1.48
C CYS A 349 -1.17 -2.53 -1.44
N CYS A 350 -1.31 -1.25 -1.77
CA CYS A 350 -2.53 -0.47 -1.63
C CYS A 350 -3.39 -0.48 -2.90
N VAL A 351 -2.82 0.06 -4.00
CA VAL A 351 -3.58 0.42 -5.21
C VAL A 351 -2.79 0.21 -6.51
N SER A 352 -1.55 -0.26 -6.45
CA SER A 352 -0.71 -0.43 -7.63
C SER A 352 -0.95 -1.77 -8.31
N ALA A 353 -1.25 -1.75 -9.61
CA ALA A 353 -1.41 -2.99 -10.38
C ALA A 353 -0.08 -3.55 -10.88
N THR A 354 -0.03 -4.86 -11.00
CA THR A 354 1.08 -5.61 -11.61
C THR A 354 0.54 -6.85 -12.34
N GLU A 355 1.06 -7.17 -13.50
CA GLU A 355 0.65 -8.38 -14.23
C GLU A 355 1.11 -9.62 -13.44
N THR A 356 0.16 -10.48 -13.05
CA THR A 356 0.41 -11.59 -12.14
C THR A 356 1.41 -12.59 -12.72
N GLY A 357 2.46 -12.86 -11.97
CA GLY A 357 3.49 -13.83 -12.36
C GLY A 357 4.48 -13.34 -13.43
N LYS A 358 4.34 -12.12 -13.96
CA LYS A 358 5.20 -11.57 -15.01
C LYS A 358 5.95 -10.31 -14.62
N GLU A 359 5.49 -9.63 -13.60
CA GLU A 359 6.03 -8.33 -13.18
C GLU A 359 6.38 -8.32 -11.70
N MET A 360 7.33 -7.46 -11.36
CA MET A 360 7.61 -7.04 -9.99
C MET A 360 7.75 -5.51 -9.95
N GLN A 361 7.53 -4.94 -8.79
CA GLN A 361 7.59 -3.50 -8.62
C GLN A 361 8.65 -3.10 -7.59
N PHE A 362 9.54 -2.19 -7.98
CA PHE A 362 10.43 -1.51 -7.06
C PHE A 362 9.66 -0.41 -6.32
N PHE A 363 9.51 -0.58 -5.01
CA PHE A 363 8.79 0.39 -4.18
C PHE A 363 9.61 1.65 -3.94
N GLY A 364 9.00 2.82 -4.12
CA GLY A 364 9.71 4.10 -4.16
C GLY A 364 9.27 5.15 -3.17
N ALA A 365 8.35 4.89 -2.26
CA ALA A 365 7.92 5.91 -1.29
C ALA A 365 7.33 7.18 -1.93
N ARG A 366 7.63 8.38 -1.40
CA ARG A 366 7.01 9.64 -1.87
C ARG A 366 8.00 10.78 -1.91
N ALA A 367 7.80 11.66 -2.91
CA ALA A 367 8.36 13.00 -2.91
C ALA A 367 7.31 13.98 -2.37
N ASN A 368 7.70 14.82 -1.42
CA ASN A 368 6.84 15.85 -0.85
C ASN A 368 6.86 17.09 -1.75
N LEU A 369 5.92 17.17 -2.70
CA LEU A 369 5.84 18.29 -3.64
C LEU A 369 5.40 19.59 -2.97
N ALA A 370 4.75 19.53 -1.82
CA ALA A 370 4.43 20.71 -1.02
C ALA A 370 5.71 21.38 -0.49
N LYS A 371 6.63 20.62 0.10
CA LYS A 371 7.93 21.13 0.52
C LYS A 371 8.75 21.65 -0.66
N CYS A 372 8.70 20.94 -1.79
CA CYS A 372 9.38 21.36 -3.01
C CYS A 372 8.93 22.75 -3.48
N LEU A 373 7.61 23.05 -3.40
CA LEU A 373 7.08 24.38 -3.69
C LEU A 373 7.66 25.43 -2.74
N LEU A 374 7.72 25.13 -1.45
CA LEU A 374 8.29 26.03 -0.45
C LEU A 374 9.80 26.25 -0.65
N TYR A 375 10.52 25.21 -1.08
CA TYR A 375 11.93 25.33 -1.47
C TYR A 375 12.11 26.20 -2.72
N ALA A 376 11.19 26.14 -3.66
CA ALA A 376 11.20 27.03 -4.83
C ALA A 376 11.12 28.51 -4.42
N VAL A 377 10.31 28.83 -3.41
CA VAL A 377 10.20 30.18 -2.85
C VAL A 377 11.46 30.60 -2.09
N ASN A 378 12.03 29.69 -1.30
CA ASN A 378 13.14 29.97 -0.37
C ASN A 378 14.53 29.60 -0.91
N GLY A 379 14.67 29.31 -2.21
CA GLY A 379 15.98 28.97 -2.79
C GLY A 379 16.61 27.70 -2.18
N GLY A 380 15.79 26.68 -1.90
CA GLY A 380 16.25 25.39 -1.37
C GLY A 380 16.38 25.32 0.16
N VAL A 381 16.05 26.38 0.88
CA VAL A 381 16.07 26.41 2.35
C VAL A 381 14.75 25.87 2.90
N ASP A 382 14.86 24.95 3.85
CA ASP A 382 13.72 24.40 4.56
C ASP A 382 13.14 25.41 5.56
N ALA A 383 11.85 25.74 5.42
CA ALA A 383 11.20 26.75 6.26
C ALA A 383 11.12 26.37 7.74
N LYS A 384 11.16 25.08 8.09
CA LYS A 384 11.07 24.57 9.46
C LYS A 384 12.42 24.36 10.12
N THR A 385 13.34 23.66 9.44
CA THR A 385 14.67 23.34 9.99
C THR A 385 15.70 24.46 9.74
N LYS A 386 15.42 25.36 8.79
CA LYS A 386 16.33 26.43 8.31
C LYS A 386 17.60 25.91 7.64
N GLU A 387 17.64 24.62 7.31
CA GLU A 387 18.75 24.00 6.61
C GLU A 387 18.67 24.25 5.09
N GLN A 388 19.82 24.41 4.46
CA GLN A 388 19.95 24.40 3.00
C GLN A 388 19.88 22.93 2.53
N VAL A 389 18.71 22.47 2.14
CA VAL A 389 18.47 21.08 1.70
C VAL A 389 18.51 20.96 0.20
N GLY A 390 17.81 21.82 -0.50
CA GLY A 390 17.85 21.92 -1.96
C GLY A 390 19.02 22.76 -2.46
N PRO A 391 19.21 22.82 -3.79
CA PRO A 391 20.20 23.71 -4.38
C PRO A 391 19.98 25.15 -3.95
N ALA A 392 21.07 25.88 -3.71
CA ALA A 392 21.02 27.30 -3.35
C ALA A 392 20.66 28.15 -4.58
N TYR A 393 19.45 27.95 -5.08
CA TYR A 393 18.90 28.80 -6.13
C TYR A 393 18.53 30.18 -5.56
N ARG A 394 18.44 31.17 -6.44
CA ARG A 394 18.03 32.50 -6.02
C ARG A 394 16.61 32.47 -5.43
N PRO A 395 16.40 32.87 -4.17
CA PRO A 395 15.07 32.88 -3.55
C PRO A 395 14.18 33.98 -4.16
N ILE A 396 12.89 33.87 -4.02
CA ILE A 396 11.94 34.92 -4.34
C ILE A 396 12.03 36.00 -3.27
N THR A 397 12.19 37.24 -3.68
CA THR A 397 12.38 38.39 -2.76
C THR A 397 11.18 39.34 -2.72
N SER A 398 10.22 39.18 -3.63
CA SER A 398 9.02 40.03 -3.70
C SER A 398 8.14 39.90 -2.47
N GLU A 399 7.45 40.95 -2.12
CA GLU A 399 6.46 40.97 -1.03
C GLU A 399 5.25 40.11 -1.39
N TYR A 400 4.79 40.18 -2.62
CA TYR A 400 3.71 39.35 -3.17
C TYR A 400 4.25 38.37 -4.18
N LEU A 401 3.73 37.14 -4.16
CA LEU A 401 4.15 36.11 -5.11
C LEU A 401 3.57 36.37 -6.51
N ASP A 402 4.43 36.32 -7.51
CA ASP A 402 4.06 36.32 -8.93
C ASP A 402 3.94 34.88 -9.42
N TYR A 403 2.82 34.56 -10.09
CA TYR A 403 2.54 33.20 -10.55
C TYR A 403 3.60 32.67 -11.54
N ASP A 404 4.00 33.47 -12.51
CA ASP A 404 4.95 33.06 -13.53
C ASP A 404 6.35 32.84 -12.92
N GLU A 405 6.78 33.69 -12.00
CA GLU A 405 8.04 33.52 -11.27
C GLU A 405 8.02 32.24 -10.42
N VAL A 406 6.93 32.00 -9.66
CA VAL A 406 6.80 30.77 -8.86
C VAL A 406 6.84 29.54 -9.75
N MET A 407 6.13 29.55 -10.87
CA MET A 407 6.11 28.40 -11.79
C MET A 407 7.49 28.09 -12.38
N GLN A 408 8.28 29.10 -12.75
CA GLN A 408 9.64 28.92 -13.21
C GLN A 408 10.56 28.32 -12.13
N ARG A 409 10.47 28.86 -10.90
CA ARG A 409 11.27 28.37 -9.77
C ARG A 409 10.86 26.95 -9.37
N TYR A 410 9.59 26.67 -9.38
CA TYR A 410 9.06 25.35 -9.04
C TYR A 410 9.46 24.29 -10.08
N ASP A 411 9.43 24.62 -11.35
CA ASP A 411 9.86 23.72 -12.42
C ASP A 411 11.30 23.25 -12.22
N VAL A 412 12.21 24.18 -11.95
CA VAL A 412 13.64 23.89 -11.72
C VAL A 412 13.82 23.08 -10.42
N MET A 413 13.09 23.41 -9.36
CA MET A 413 13.20 22.71 -8.09
C MET A 413 12.64 21.28 -8.18
N MET A 414 11.54 21.08 -8.90
CA MET A 414 11.01 19.74 -9.17
C MET A 414 11.97 18.89 -10.00
N ASP A 415 12.69 19.49 -10.93
CA ASP A 415 13.67 18.78 -11.75
C ASP A 415 14.83 18.26 -10.89
N TRP A 416 15.36 19.10 -9.98
CA TRP A 416 16.31 18.66 -8.97
C TRP A 416 15.77 17.52 -8.11
N LEU A 417 14.57 17.67 -7.55
CA LEU A 417 13.97 16.67 -6.67
C LEU A 417 13.77 15.33 -7.39
N ALA A 418 13.30 15.36 -8.63
CA ALA A 418 13.12 14.15 -9.44
C ALA A 418 14.45 13.38 -9.60
N GLY A 419 15.54 14.07 -9.87
CA GLY A 419 16.86 13.46 -9.98
C GLY A 419 17.35 12.85 -8.68
N LEU A 420 17.28 13.58 -7.58
CA LEU A 420 17.68 13.09 -6.26
C LEU A 420 16.81 11.91 -5.81
N TYR A 421 15.52 12.00 -6.03
CA TYR A 421 14.55 10.96 -5.66
C TYR A 421 14.85 9.65 -6.41
N VAL A 422 14.99 9.68 -7.72
CA VAL A 422 15.32 8.49 -8.52
C VAL A 422 16.67 7.91 -8.12
N ASN A 423 17.69 8.74 -7.93
CA ASN A 423 19.02 8.28 -7.53
C ASN A 423 19.02 7.61 -6.15
N THR A 424 18.28 8.16 -5.20
CA THR A 424 18.11 7.58 -3.87
C THR A 424 17.45 6.20 -3.96
N LEU A 425 16.39 6.08 -4.74
CA LEU A 425 15.72 4.81 -4.95
C LEU A 425 16.58 3.78 -5.69
N ASN A 426 17.35 4.21 -6.70
CA ASN A 426 18.27 3.32 -7.40
C ASN A 426 19.27 2.66 -6.44
N LEU A 427 19.82 3.46 -5.53
CA LEU A 427 20.74 2.97 -4.50
C LEU A 427 20.06 1.96 -3.58
N ILE A 428 18.87 2.27 -3.09
CA ILE A 428 18.10 1.39 -2.20
C ILE A 428 17.78 0.06 -2.89
N GLN A 429 17.26 0.09 -4.11
CA GLN A 429 16.86 -1.11 -4.83
C GLN A 429 18.05 -2.01 -5.17
N TYR A 430 19.20 -1.41 -5.51
CA TYR A 430 20.45 -2.13 -5.70
C TYR A 430 20.86 -2.89 -4.43
N MET A 431 20.81 -2.21 -3.27
CA MET A 431 21.20 -2.83 -1.99
C MET A 431 20.23 -3.92 -1.53
N HIS A 432 18.94 -3.79 -1.85
CA HIS A 432 17.97 -4.87 -1.64
C HIS A 432 18.31 -6.12 -2.45
N ASP A 433 18.54 -5.98 -3.74
CA ASP A 433 18.91 -7.13 -4.59
C ASP A 433 20.20 -7.79 -4.11
N LYS A 434 21.15 -7.00 -3.61
CA LYS A 434 22.45 -7.50 -3.17
C LYS A 434 22.43 -8.18 -1.80
N TYR A 435 21.66 -7.66 -0.85
CA TYR A 435 21.74 -8.10 0.55
C TYR A 435 20.45 -8.71 1.09
N TYR A 436 19.36 -8.57 0.38
CA TYR A 436 18.07 -9.10 0.81
C TYR A 436 17.13 -9.41 -0.38
N TYR A 437 17.53 -10.37 -1.19
CA TYR A 437 16.77 -10.79 -2.35
C TYR A 437 15.56 -11.64 -1.95
N GLU A 438 14.39 -11.36 -2.50
CA GLU A 438 13.11 -12.00 -2.18
C GLU A 438 12.89 -13.29 -3.02
N ALA A 439 13.73 -14.28 -2.80
CA ALA A 439 13.80 -15.49 -3.63
C ALA A 439 12.50 -16.31 -3.65
N ALA A 440 11.79 -16.43 -2.53
CA ALA A 440 10.56 -17.22 -2.44
C ALA A 440 9.43 -16.66 -3.29
N GLU A 441 9.27 -15.34 -3.34
CA GLU A 441 8.27 -14.67 -4.19
C GLU A 441 8.70 -14.69 -5.66
N MET A 442 9.97 -14.36 -5.94
CA MET A 442 10.50 -14.32 -7.29
C MET A 442 10.55 -15.71 -7.94
N ALA A 443 10.62 -16.78 -7.16
CA ALA A 443 10.50 -18.15 -7.67
C ALA A 443 9.14 -18.47 -8.29
N LEU A 444 8.10 -17.70 -7.93
CA LEU A 444 6.74 -17.83 -8.43
C LEU A 444 6.39 -16.75 -9.50
N ILE A 445 7.41 -16.13 -10.06
CA ILE A 445 7.32 -15.17 -11.16
C ILE A 445 8.14 -15.70 -12.34
N ASP A 446 7.78 -15.32 -13.56
CA ASP A 446 8.55 -15.65 -14.75
C ASP A 446 9.99 -15.15 -14.64
N THR A 447 10.91 -15.88 -15.25
CA THR A 447 12.34 -15.50 -15.23
C THR A 447 12.59 -14.21 -16.02
N ASP A 448 11.85 -14.03 -17.14
CA ASP A 448 11.82 -12.76 -17.88
C ASP A 448 10.84 -11.81 -17.23
N VAL A 449 11.33 -11.07 -16.23
CA VAL A 449 10.52 -10.19 -15.36
C VAL A 449 10.50 -8.78 -15.92
N ARG A 450 9.31 -8.25 -16.18
CA ARG A 450 9.11 -6.80 -16.37
C ARG A 450 9.16 -6.12 -15.00
N ARG A 451 9.97 -5.07 -14.89
CA ARG A 451 10.13 -4.31 -13.66
C ARG A 451 9.55 -2.92 -13.80
N THR A 452 8.69 -2.55 -12.86
CA THR A 452 8.24 -1.15 -12.72
C THR A 452 8.97 -0.48 -11.56
N PHE A 453 9.08 0.82 -11.65
CA PHE A 453 9.78 1.67 -10.67
C PHE A 453 8.76 2.64 -10.10
N ALA A 454 8.18 2.27 -8.96
CA ALA A 454 7.12 3.04 -8.34
C ALA A 454 7.68 4.31 -7.69
N THR A 455 7.10 5.44 -8.03
CA THR A 455 7.30 6.71 -7.36
C THR A 455 5.97 7.19 -6.77
N GLY A 456 5.98 8.27 -6.00
CA GLY A 456 4.75 8.78 -5.41
C GLY A 456 4.83 10.25 -5.06
N ILE A 457 3.65 10.86 -4.99
CA ILE A 457 3.46 12.28 -4.71
C ILE A 457 2.74 12.43 -3.36
N ALA A 458 3.29 13.27 -2.49
CA ALA A 458 2.63 13.76 -1.28
C ALA A 458 2.38 15.28 -1.38
N GLY A 459 1.28 15.76 -0.78
CA GLY A 459 0.93 17.17 -0.77
C GLY A 459 0.26 17.67 -2.05
N PHE A 460 -0.25 16.78 -2.87
CA PHE A 460 -0.80 17.07 -4.19
C PHE A 460 -1.86 18.18 -4.18
N SER A 461 -2.93 18.01 -3.41
CA SER A 461 -4.04 18.97 -3.37
C SER A 461 -3.63 20.34 -2.83
N HIS A 462 -2.73 20.37 -1.84
CA HIS A 462 -2.22 21.63 -1.29
C HIS A 462 -1.34 22.39 -2.27
N VAL A 463 -0.58 21.71 -3.10
CA VAL A 463 0.18 22.35 -4.18
C VAL A 463 -0.77 22.95 -5.20
N VAL A 464 -1.79 22.22 -5.63
CA VAL A 464 -2.79 22.71 -6.59
C VAL A 464 -3.48 23.97 -6.04
N ASP A 465 -3.98 23.89 -4.82
CA ASP A 465 -4.69 25.00 -4.18
C ASP A 465 -3.76 26.21 -3.94
N SER A 466 -2.50 25.98 -3.58
CA SER A 466 -1.51 27.04 -3.40
C SER A 466 -1.19 27.75 -4.72
N LEU A 467 -1.03 27.01 -5.81
CA LEU A 467 -0.83 27.60 -7.14
C LEU A 467 -2.06 28.38 -7.61
N CYS A 468 -3.27 27.89 -7.30
CA CYS A 468 -4.50 28.62 -7.55
C CYS A 468 -4.56 29.94 -6.74
N ALA A 469 -4.18 29.91 -5.46
CA ALA A 469 -4.10 31.10 -4.62
C ALA A 469 -3.15 32.14 -5.21
N ILE A 470 -1.98 31.72 -5.64
CA ILE A 470 -0.99 32.61 -6.26
C ILE A 470 -1.50 33.19 -7.60
N LYS A 471 -2.20 32.39 -8.39
CA LYS A 471 -2.71 32.79 -9.70
C LYS A 471 -3.93 33.71 -9.63
N TYR A 472 -4.89 33.42 -8.73
CA TYR A 472 -6.21 34.07 -8.73
C TYR A 472 -6.47 34.97 -7.54
N ALA A 473 -5.64 34.91 -6.51
CA ALA A 473 -5.74 35.77 -5.33
C ALA A 473 -4.43 36.57 -5.15
N LYS A 474 -4.28 37.23 -4.00
CA LYS A 474 -3.04 37.90 -3.61
C LYS A 474 -2.41 37.13 -2.46
N VAL A 475 -1.17 36.69 -2.65
CA VAL A 475 -0.39 35.98 -1.64
C VAL A 475 0.79 36.84 -1.20
N LYS A 476 0.74 37.34 0.02
CA LYS A 476 1.80 38.10 0.66
C LYS A 476 2.71 37.17 1.44
N THR A 477 4.02 37.30 1.25
CA THR A 477 5.03 36.54 1.99
C THR A 477 5.25 37.12 3.39
N VAL A 478 5.38 36.25 4.39
CA VAL A 478 5.75 36.60 5.76
C VAL A 478 7.14 36.01 6.02
N ARG A 479 8.12 36.86 6.31
CA ARG A 479 9.53 36.47 6.45
C ARG A 479 9.98 36.56 7.90
N ASP A 480 10.91 35.65 8.27
CA ASP A 480 11.63 35.73 9.53
C ASP A 480 12.78 36.75 9.46
N GLU A 481 13.55 36.88 10.54
CA GLU A 481 14.71 37.76 10.65
C GLU A 481 15.83 37.47 9.66
N ASN A 482 15.87 36.26 9.10
CA ASN A 482 16.85 35.83 8.10
C ASN A 482 16.32 35.98 6.67
N GLY A 483 15.12 36.51 6.48
CA GLY A 483 14.49 36.71 5.17
C GLY A 483 13.85 35.44 4.59
N ILE A 484 13.76 34.35 5.37
CA ILE A 484 13.12 33.11 4.95
C ILE A 484 11.61 33.28 5.05
N VAL A 485 10.87 32.91 4.00
CA VAL A 485 9.41 32.91 4.02
C VAL A 485 8.94 31.75 4.90
N VAL A 486 8.24 32.08 5.99
CA VAL A 486 7.77 31.13 6.99
C VAL A 486 6.23 31.05 7.06
N ASP A 487 5.54 32.03 6.50
CA ASP A 487 4.08 32.02 6.42
C ASP A 487 3.60 32.86 5.21
N TYR A 488 2.30 32.80 4.94
CA TYR A 488 1.66 33.49 3.83
C TYR A 488 0.35 34.12 4.29
N GLU A 489 0.06 35.33 3.82
CA GLU A 489 -1.22 36.01 3.99
C GLU A 489 -1.91 36.06 2.63
N THR A 490 -2.97 35.26 2.45
CA THR A 490 -3.70 35.16 1.19
C THR A 490 -5.01 35.93 1.28
N THR A 491 -5.22 36.85 0.37
CA THR A 491 -6.40 37.71 0.30
C THR A 491 -7.11 37.56 -1.04
N GLY A 492 -8.42 37.33 -1.01
CA GLY A 492 -9.25 37.12 -2.18
C GLY A 492 -9.64 35.64 -2.37
N ASP A 493 -10.65 35.43 -3.21
CA ASP A 493 -11.13 34.10 -3.53
C ASP A 493 -10.29 33.45 -4.63
N PHE A 494 -10.16 32.14 -4.53
CA PHE A 494 -9.47 31.35 -5.55
C PHE A 494 -10.11 29.95 -5.65
N PRO A 495 -10.05 29.31 -6.83
CA PRO A 495 -10.58 27.96 -6.99
C PRO A 495 -9.75 26.96 -6.21
N ARG A 496 -10.38 25.88 -5.72
CA ARG A 496 -9.73 24.77 -5.03
C ARG A 496 -10.06 23.46 -5.70
N PHE A 497 -9.11 22.55 -5.67
CA PHE A 497 -9.30 21.19 -6.15
C PHE A 497 -10.38 20.47 -5.35
N GLY A 498 -11.29 19.76 -6.04
CA GLY A 498 -12.39 19.02 -5.42
C GLY A 498 -13.76 19.68 -5.59
N ASN A 499 -13.91 20.66 -6.48
CA ASN A 499 -15.16 21.37 -6.74
C ASN A 499 -15.64 21.34 -8.20
N ASP A 500 -15.07 20.46 -9.01
CA ASP A 500 -15.35 20.37 -10.44
C ASP A 500 -15.09 21.69 -11.19
N ASP A 501 -14.05 22.40 -10.78
CA ASP A 501 -13.63 23.67 -11.36
C ASP A 501 -12.35 23.46 -12.19
N ASP A 502 -12.46 23.60 -13.51
CA ASP A 502 -11.34 23.36 -14.43
C ASP A 502 -10.13 24.25 -14.18
N ARG A 503 -10.30 25.42 -13.58
CA ARG A 503 -9.18 26.30 -13.23
C ARG A 503 -8.22 25.64 -12.23
N ALA A 504 -8.75 24.88 -11.28
CA ALA A 504 -7.97 24.09 -10.33
C ALA A 504 -7.62 22.71 -10.91
N ASP A 505 -8.56 22.04 -11.55
CA ASP A 505 -8.39 20.67 -12.05
C ASP A 505 -7.35 20.60 -13.18
N ASP A 506 -7.24 21.63 -14.03
CA ASP A 506 -6.19 21.70 -15.04
C ASP A 506 -4.78 21.83 -14.44
N ILE A 507 -4.64 22.56 -13.34
CA ILE A 507 -3.38 22.64 -12.58
C ILE A 507 -3.03 21.29 -11.96
N ALA A 508 -4.03 20.57 -11.46
CA ALA A 508 -3.85 19.21 -10.91
C ALA A 508 -3.32 18.24 -11.98
N VAL A 509 -3.93 18.23 -13.15
CA VAL A 509 -3.48 17.43 -14.30
C VAL A 509 -2.06 17.82 -14.73
N TRP A 510 -1.77 19.12 -14.81
CA TRP A 510 -0.45 19.63 -15.13
C TRP A 510 0.61 19.14 -14.12
N LEU A 511 0.32 19.21 -12.83
CA LEU A 511 1.26 18.81 -11.78
C LEU A 511 1.63 17.33 -11.88
N LEU A 512 0.63 16.46 -12.05
CA LEU A 512 0.84 15.03 -12.22
C LEU A 512 1.68 14.72 -13.45
N LYS A 513 1.31 15.28 -14.61
CA LYS A 513 2.03 15.06 -15.88
C LYS A 513 3.47 15.58 -15.81
N THR A 514 3.67 16.77 -15.26
CA THR A 514 4.98 17.40 -15.16
C THR A 514 5.92 16.58 -14.30
N PHE A 515 5.49 16.17 -13.10
CA PHE A 515 6.35 15.43 -12.20
C PHE A 515 6.74 14.06 -12.77
N LEU A 516 5.78 13.30 -13.30
CA LEU A 516 6.10 12.01 -13.93
C LEU A 516 7.04 12.18 -15.12
N THR A 517 6.84 13.20 -15.96
CA THR A 517 7.73 13.47 -17.09
C THR A 517 9.17 13.72 -16.64
N LYS A 518 9.35 14.45 -15.53
CA LYS A 518 10.68 14.68 -14.94
C LYS A 518 11.31 13.39 -14.39
N ILE A 519 10.52 12.55 -13.73
CA ILE A 519 10.96 11.22 -13.27
C ILE A 519 11.41 10.35 -14.45
N LYS A 520 10.62 10.29 -15.53
CA LYS A 520 10.91 9.46 -16.72
C LYS A 520 12.18 9.88 -17.50
N LYS A 521 12.67 11.10 -17.30
CA LYS A 521 13.95 11.54 -17.88
C LYS A 521 15.17 10.95 -17.17
N ARG A 522 14.97 10.30 -16.02
CA ARG A 522 16.05 9.78 -15.19
C ARG A 522 16.30 8.30 -15.46
N HIS A 523 17.52 7.89 -15.24
CA HIS A 523 17.91 6.49 -15.38
C HIS A 523 17.48 5.70 -14.15
N THR A 524 16.67 4.67 -14.35
CA THR A 524 16.15 3.82 -13.26
C THR A 524 16.93 2.52 -13.13
N TYR A 525 17.01 2.00 -11.91
CA TYR A 525 17.68 0.75 -11.63
C TYR A 525 17.13 -0.39 -12.48
N ARG A 526 18.02 -1.18 -13.11
CA ARG A 526 17.70 -2.29 -14.03
C ARG A 526 16.79 -1.89 -15.19
N ASN A 527 16.88 -0.64 -15.64
CA ASN A 527 16.05 -0.08 -16.72
C ASN A 527 14.55 -0.27 -16.50
N SER A 528 14.11 -0.26 -15.24
CA SER A 528 12.72 -0.41 -14.87
C SER A 528 11.87 0.77 -15.37
N GLU A 529 10.61 0.49 -15.68
CA GLU A 529 9.66 1.50 -16.16
C GLU A 529 9.17 2.37 -14.99
N ALA A 530 9.44 3.67 -15.04
CA ALA A 530 9.00 4.59 -14.01
C ALA A 530 7.49 4.82 -14.05
N THR A 531 6.85 4.68 -12.88
CA THR A 531 5.43 4.95 -12.63
C THR A 531 5.30 5.90 -11.45
N THR A 532 4.12 6.48 -11.23
CA THR A 532 3.88 7.30 -10.05
C THR A 532 2.48 7.08 -9.47
N SER A 533 2.31 7.49 -8.23
CA SER A 533 1.04 7.47 -7.51
C SER A 533 0.75 8.82 -6.86
N ILE A 534 -0.52 9.05 -6.58
CA ILE A 534 -0.96 10.10 -5.67
C ILE A 534 -1.56 9.37 -4.46
N LEU A 535 -0.70 9.05 -3.50
CA LEU A 535 -1.03 8.18 -2.36
C LEU A 535 -0.13 8.51 -1.18
N THR A 536 -0.68 8.73 0.01
CA THR A 536 0.10 9.03 1.22
C THR A 536 -0.06 8.01 2.33
N ILE A 537 -1.09 7.15 2.28
CA ILE A 537 -1.44 6.30 3.42
C ILE A 537 -1.77 7.22 4.63
N THR A 538 -1.52 6.81 5.87
CA THR A 538 -1.62 7.68 7.06
C THR A 538 -0.39 8.59 7.25
N SER A 539 0.58 8.49 6.38
CA SER A 539 1.82 9.27 6.45
C SER A 539 1.62 10.77 6.16
N ASN A 540 0.45 11.14 5.63
CA ASN A 540 0.07 12.55 5.43
C ASN A 540 0.22 13.40 6.71
N VAL A 541 -0.03 12.81 7.89
CA VAL A 541 0.16 13.46 9.19
C VAL A 541 1.64 13.74 9.44
N VAL A 542 2.49 12.73 9.26
CA VAL A 542 3.95 12.85 9.47
C VAL A 542 4.57 13.83 8.47
N TYR A 543 4.14 13.77 7.21
CA TYR A 543 4.62 14.69 6.18
C TYR A 543 4.18 16.12 6.44
N GLY A 544 2.95 16.29 6.93
CA GLY A 544 2.42 17.60 7.32
C GLY A 544 3.20 18.24 8.46
N LYS A 545 3.58 17.46 9.47
CA LYS A 545 4.43 17.92 10.58
C LYS A 545 5.76 18.51 10.10
N ALA A 546 6.33 17.95 9.07
CA ALA A 546 7.59 18.41 8.51
C ALA A 546 7.44 19.55 7.49
N THR A 547 6.22 19.93 7.14
CA THR A 547 5.93 20.92 6.08
C THR A 547 5.52 22.26 6.67
N GLY A 548 6.14 23.35 6.19
CA GLY A 548 5.82 24.72 6.56
C GLY A 548 4.44 25.18 6.09
N SER A 549 4.05 26.40 6.47
CA SER A 549 2.82 27.03 5.99
C SER A 549 2.82 27.20 4.48
N MET A 550 1.65 27.16 3.86
CA MET A 550 1.46 27.20 2.42
C MET A 550 0.51 28.32 1.98
N PRO A 551 0.60 28.77 0.73
CA PRO A 551 -0.25 29.86 0.20
C PRO A 551 -1.74 29.54 0.20
N ASP A 552 -2.16 28.27 0.22
CA ASP A 552 -3.56 27.86 0.28
C ASP A 552 -4.24 28.10 1.65
N GLY A 553 -3.47 28.54 2.63
CA GLY A 553 -3.93 28.79 4.01
C GLY A 553 -3.57 27.69 5.00
N ARG A 554 -3.01 26.58 4.54
CA ARG A 554 -2.52 25.51 5.43
C ARG A 554 -1.37 26.04 6.29
N LYS A 555 -1.41 25.78 7.59
CA LYS A 555 -0.40 26.22 8.54
C LYS A 555 0.69 25.15 8.76
N ALA A 556 1.88 25.61 9.14
CA ALA A 556 3.01 24.75 9.44
C ALA A 556 2.66 23.67 10.47
N GLY A 557 2.98 22.42 10.16
CA GLY A 557 2.73 21.28 11.03
C GLY A 557 1.36 20.63 10.93
N GLU A 558 0.39 21.26 10.26
CA GLU A 558 -0.90 20.65 10.00
C GLU A 558 -0.76 19.45 9.04
N PRO A 559 -1.60 18.39 9.16
CA PRO A 559 -1.61 17.30 8.21
C PRO A 559 -1.78 17.76 6.77
N LEU A 560 -1.15 17.05 5.83
CA LEU A 560 -1.48 17.17 4.42
C LEU A 560 -2.77 16.39 4.12
N ALA A 561 -3.49 16.76 3.08
CA ALA A 561 -4.62 15.94 2.61
C ALA A 561 -4.11 14.55 2.18
N PRO A 562 -4.82 13.45 2.54
CA PRO A 562 -4.39 12.10 2.20
C PRO A 562 -4.59 11.81 0.71
N GLY A 563 -3.59 11.25 0.05
CA GLY A 563 -3.66 10.86 -1.36
C GLY A 563 -4.09 12.00 -2.27
N ALA A 564 -5.04 11.74 -3.13
CA ALA A 564 -5.62 12.70 -4.05
C ALA A 564 -6.89 13.39 -3.50
N ASN A 565 -7.20 13.18 -2.23
CA ASN A 565 -8.33 13.87 -1.59
C ASN A 565 -8.14 15.38 -1.66
N PRO A 566 -9.22 16.14 -1.83
CA PRO A 566 -9.19 17.59 -1.65
C PRO A 566 -8.64 18.00 -0.29
N SER A 567 -8.06 19.18 -0.22
CA SER A 567 -7.61 19.79 1.05
C SER A 567 -8.80 19.98 2.00
N TYR A 568 -8.55 19.94 3.31
CA TYR A 568 -9.60 20.11 4.32
C TYR A 568 -10.34 21.44 4.13
N GLY A 569 -11.66 21.38 4.05
CA GLY A 569 -12.52 22.53 3.84
C GLY A 569 -12.54 23.09 2.41
N ALA A 570 -11.87 22.45 1.47
CA ALA A 570 -11.87 22.86 0.06
C ALA A 570 -13.16 22.49 -0.67
N GLU A 571 -13.75 21.34 -0.33
CA GLU A 571 -15.00 20.85 -0.94
C GLU A 571 -16.18 21.71 -0.50
N LYS A 572 -16.82 22.39 -1.46
CA LYS A 572 -18.01 23.24 -1.22
C LYS A 572 -19.20 22.83 -2.08
N ASN A 573 -18.96 22.07 -3.14
CA ASN A 573 -19.96 21.71 -4.14
C ASN A 573 -20.49 20.27 -4.01
N GLY A 574 -20.18 19.62 -2.88
CA GLY A 574 -20.69 18.29 -2.55
C GLY A 574 -19.89 17.12 -3.15
N LEU A 575 -20.30 15.90 -2.77
CA LEU A 575 -19.60 14.66 -3.10
C LEU A 575 -19.37 14.47 -4.61
N LEU A 576 -20.38 14.69 -5.44
CA LEU A 576 -20.25 14.44 -6.89
C LEU A 576 -19.24 15.39 -7.54
N ALA A 577 -19.21 16.65 -7.14
CA ALA A 577 -18.21 17.61 -7.64
C ALA A 577 -16.79 17.20 -7.22
N SER A 578 -16.61 16.75 -5.97
CA SER A 578 -15.34 16.21 -5.49
C SER A 578 -14.88 15.00 -6.32
N LEU A 579 -15.76 14.05 -6.54
CA LEU A 579 -15.47 12.88 -7.38
C LEU A 579 -15.16 13.27 -8.82
N ASN A 580 -15.88 14.22 -9.41
CA ASN A 580 -15.64 14.68 -10.78
C ASN A 580 -14.24 15.29 -10.95
N SER A 581 -13.74 16.03 -9.98
CA SER A 581 -12.37 16.57 -10.03
C SER A 581 -11.34 15.44 -10.15
N LEU A 582 -11.51 14.34 -9.41
CA LEU A 582 -10.59 13.20 -9.46
C LEU A 582 -10.67 12.44 -10.78
N THR A 583 -11.85 12.35 -11.40
CA THR A 583 -12.01 11.65 -12.70
C THR A 583 -11.19 12.29 -13.83
N LYS A 584 -10.82 13.56 -13.70
CA LYS A 584 -10.02 14.30 -14.72
C LYS A 584 -8.54 13.94 -14.66
N LEU A 585 -8.07 13.34 -13.56
CA LEU A 585 -6.67 12.91 -13.43
C LEU A 585 -6.41 11.68 -14.32
N PRO A 586 -5.46 11.77 -15.29
CA PRO A 586 -5.25 10.70 -16.24
C PRO A 586 -4.51 9.52 -15.59
N TYR A 587 -5.14 8.36 -15.55
CA TYR A 587 -4.58 7.15 -14.96
C TYR A 587 -3.26 6.72 -15.60
N GLU A 588 -3.08 6.91 -16.91
CA GLU A 588 -1.84 6.58 -17.62
C GLU A 588 -0.60 7.34 -17.09
N TYR A 589 -0.81 8.45 -16.39
CA TYR A 589 0.26 9.21 -15.69
C TYR A 589 0.39 8.84 -14.21
N ALA A 590 -0.47 7.97 -13.69
CA ALA A 590 -0.48 7.59 -12.30
C ALA A 590 -0.74 6.07 -12.13
N LEU A 591 0.06 5.24 -12.81
CA LEU A 591 -0.12 3.79 -12.86
C LEU A 591 0.06 3.08 -11.50
N ASP A 592 0.68 3.74 -10.53
CA ASP A 592 0.73 3.27 -9.15
C ASP A 592 -0.47 3.68 -8.30
N GLY A 593 -1.44 4.35 -8.91
CA GLY A 593 -2.73 4.63 -8.36
C GLY A 593 -2.99 6.06 -7.90
N ILE A 594 -4.28 6.38 -7.87
CA ILE A 594 -4.81 7.68 -7.43
C ILE A 594 -5.76 7.40 -6.28
N SER A 595 -5.26 7.52 -5.06
CA SER A 595 -6.03 7.18 -3.86
C SER A 595 -7.07 8.24 -3.54
N ASN A 596 -8.32 7.79 -3.38
CA ASN A 596 -9.44 8.61 -2.94
C ASN A 596 -10.20 7.89 -1.82
N THR A 597 -10.41 8.56 -0.71
CA THR A 597 -11.18 8.04 0.42
C THR A 597 -12.37 8.97 0.68
N GLN A 598 -13.57 8.40 0.64
CA GLN A 598 -14.81 9.12 0.91
C GLN A 598 -15.50 8.53 2.14
N THR A 599 -15.91 9.38 3.04
CA THR A 599 -16.79 8.98 4.14
C THR A 599 -18.15 9.63 3.93
N ILE A 600 -19.16 8.77 3.81
CA ILE A 600 -20.52 9.15 3.43
C ILE A 600 -21.43 8.96 4.64
N ASN A 601 -22.19 9.98 4.99
CA ASN A 601 -23.24 9.81 6.00
C ASN A 601 -24.30 8.84 5.44
N PRO A 602 -24.71 7.81 6.18
CA PRO A 602 -25.71 6.84 5.73
C PRO A 602 -26.97 7.48 5.13
N SER A 603 -27.44 8.56 5.73
CA SER A 603 -28.66 9.28 5.26
C SER A 603 -28.50 9.88 3.85
N ALA A 604 -27.29 10.20 3.42
CA ALA A 604 -27.00 10.69 2.08
C ALA A 604 -27.18 9.62 1.00
N LEU A 605 -27.17 8.34 1.36
CA LEU A 605 -27.40 7.22 0.48
C LEU A 605 -28.87 6.76 0.45
N GLY A 606 -29.75 7.36 1.25
CA GLY A 606 -31.17 7.02 1.29
C GLY A 606 -31.63 6.35 2.58
N HIS A 607 -32.82 5.79 2.58
CA HIS A 607 -33.47 5.20 3.75
C HIS A 607 -33.45 3.68 3.71
N GLY A 608 -32.70 3.09 4.64
CA GLY A 608 -32.57 1.65 4.74
C GLY A 608 -31.53 1.06 3.77
N GLU A 609 -31.07 -0.12 4.12
CA GLU A 609 -29.95 -0.77 3.44
C GLU A 609 -30.21 -1.06 1.95
N ASP A 610 -31.45 -1.45 1.60
CA ASP A 610 -31.77 -1.76 0.20
C ASP A 610 -31.64 -0.54 -0.74
N GLU A 611 -32.02 0.64 -0.28
CA GLU A 611 -31.84 1.87 -1.03
C GLU A 611 -30.38 2.29 -1.01
N GLN A 612 -29.73 2.25 0.13
CA GLN A 612 -28.35 2.68 0.33
C GLN A 612 -27.37 1.87 -0.54
N LYS A 613 -27.49 0.53 -0.59
CA LYS A 613 -26.62 -0.31 -1.42
C LYS A 613 -26.77 -0.03 -2.92
N LYS A 614 -28.00 0.22 -3.39
CA LYS A 614 -28.28 0.56 -4.78
C LYS A 614 -27.68 1.92 -5.13
N ASN A 615 -27.88 2.91 -4.27
CA ASN A 615 -27.38 4.27 -4.49
C ASN A 615 -25.85 4.32 -4.44
N LEU A 616 -25.22 3.58 -3.53
CA LEU A 616 -23.76 3.49 -3.50
C LEU A 616 -23.21 2.85 -4.78
N ALA A 617 -23.82 1.77 -5.24
CA ALA A 617 -23.43 1.13 -6.52
C ALA A 617 -23.58 2.09 -7.70
N GLN A 618 -24.64 2.91 -7.75
CA GLN A 618 -24.84 3.90 -8.80
C GLN A 618 -23.81 5.04 -8.74
N VAL A 619 -23.44 5.50 -7.55
CA VAL A 619 -22.37 6.50 -7.38
C VAL A 619 -21.04 5.93 -7.90
N MET A 620 -20.73 4.68 -7.59
CA MET A 620 -19.52 4.01 -8.09
C MET A 620 -19.57 3.81 -9.60
N ASP A 621 -20.70 3.42 -10.17
CA ASP A 621 -20.87 3.32 -11.62
C ASP A 621 -20.52 4.65 -12.30
N GLY A 622 -21.10 5.75 -11.84
CA GLY A 622 -20.85 7.08 -12.40
C GLY A 622 -19.40 7.54 -12.23
N TYR A 623 -18.81 7.29 -11.10
CA TYR A 623 -17.42 7.65 -10.80
C TYR A 623 -16.42 6.89 -11.69
N PHE A 624 -16.55 5.58 -11.75
CA PHE A 624 -15.64 4.74 -12.52
C PHE A 624 -15.87 4.83 -14.03
N ASP A 625 -17.09 4.98 -14.50
CA ASP A 625 -17.39 5.18 -15.93
C ASP A 625 -16.76 6.46 -16.49
N GLN A 626 -16.51 7.46 -15.65
CA GLN A 626 -15.79 8.68 -16.04
C GLN A 626 -14.26 8.52 -16.04
N GLY A 627 -13.72 7.34 -15.72
CA GLY A 627 -12.30 7.04 -15.78
C GLY A 627 -11.53 7.22 -14.46
N ALA A 628 -12.21 7.40 -13.34
CA ALA A 628 -11.56 7.39 -12.02
C ALA A 628 -10.88 6.03 -11.75
N HIS A 629 -9.85 6.04 -10.91
CA HIS A 629 -9.09 4.82 -10.62
C HIS A 629 -9.54 4.09 -9.36
N HIS A 630 -9.66 4.78 -8.23
CA HIS A 630 -9.77 4.12 -6.92
C HIS A 630 -10.77 4.82 -6.00
N LEU A 631 -11.44 4.03 -5.17
CA LEU A 631 -12.32 4.52 -4.12
C LEU A 631 -12.20 3.64 -2.87
N ASN A 632 -11.83 4.26 -1.76
CA ASN A 632 -12.14 3.80 -0.41
C ASN A 632 -13.47 4.43 0.01
N VAL A 633 -14.38 3.64 0.54
CA VAL A 633 -15.66 4.16 1.04
C VAL A 633 -15.90 3.72 2.48
N ASN A 634 -16.23 4.71 3.31
CA ASN A 634 -16.73 4.53 4.66
C ASN A 634 -18.18 5.02 4.71
N VAL A 635 -19.02 4.34 5.45
CA VAL A 635 -20.43 4.73 5.61
C VAL A 635 -20.78 4.76 7.10
N PHE A 636 -20.58 5.91 7.72
CA PHE A 636 -20.95 6.20 9.12
C PHE A 636 -20.95 7.73 9.37
N GLY A 637 -21.56 8.13 10.49
CA GLY A 637 -21.57 9.53 10.91
C GLY A 637 -20.37 9.90 11.79
N THR A 638 -20.14 11.20 11.91
CA THR A 638 -19.04 11.77 12.72
C THR A 638 -19.18 11.42 14.21
N GLU A 639 -20.42 11.33 14.71
CA GLU A 639 -20.71 10.99 16.10
C GLU A 639 -20.12 9.64 16.51
N LYS A 640 -20.17 8.67 15.61
CA LYS A 640 -19.60 7.32 15.84
C LYS A 640 -18.08 7.37 16.03
N LEU A 641 -17.39 8.17 15.22
CA LEU A 641 -15.94 8.34 15.34
C LEU A 641 -15.56 9.04 16.64
N ILE A 642 -16.29 10.09 16.99
CA ILE A 642 -16.06 10.82 18.25
C ILE A 642 -16.28 9.89 19.45
N ASP A 643 -17.36 9.13 19.46
CA ASP A 643 -17.65 8.19 20.53
C ASP A 643 -16.58 7.07 20.61
N ALA A 644 -16.15 6.52 19.48
CA ALA A 644 -15.08 5.52 19.45
C ALA A 644 -13.72 6.08 19.92
N MET A 645 -13.45 7.35 19.65
CA MET A 645 -12.24 8.04 20.11
C MET A 645 -12.25 8.30 21.61
N GLU A 646 -13.42 8.68 22.17
CA GLU A 646 -13.60 9.00 23.60
C GLU A 646 -13.78 7.73 24.44
N HIS A 647 -14.34 6.67 23.88
CA HIS A 647 -14.70 5.43 24.55
C HIS A 647 -14.20 4.18 23.82
N PRO A 648 -12.85 4.07 23.60
CA PRO A 648 -12.27 2.94 22.86
C PRO A 648 -12.45 1.58 23.57
N GLU A 649 -12.80 1.58 24.84
CA GLU A 649 -13.05 0.37 25.65
C GLU A 649 -14.38 -0.32 25.35
N LYS A 650 -15.30 0.33 24.63
CA LYS A 650 -16.57 -0.29 24.27
C LYS A 650 -16.36 -1.46 23.32
N GLU A 651 -17.00 -2.60 23.62
CA GLU A 651 -16.89 -3.84 22.85
C GLU A 651 -17.23 -3.63 21.36
N GLU A 652 -18.20 -2.78 21.06
CA GLU A 652 -18.61 -2.47 19.69
C GLU A 652 -17.49 -1.83 18.83
N TYR A 653 -16.50 -1.20 19.47
CA TYR A 653 -15.35 -0.57 18.77
C TYR A 653 -14.11 -1.46 18.67
N ALA A 654 -14.11 -2.62 19.32
CA ALA A 654 -12.94 -3.53 19.31
C ALA A 654 -12.49 -3.93 17.89
N ASN A 655 -13.44 -4.06 16.96
CA ASN A 655 -13.20 -4.38 15.56
C ASN A 655 -13.69 -3.29 14.61
N PHE A 656 -13.99 -2.10 15.12
CA PHE A 656 -14.44 -0.99 14.28
C PHE A 656 -13.34 -0.61 13.28
N THR A 657 -13.56 -1.00 12.03
CA THR A 657 -12.62 -0.83 10.92
C THR A 657 -13.06 0.35 10.08
N ILE A 658 -12.09 1.19 9.70
CA ILE A 658 -12.26 2.28 8.76
C ILE A 658 -11.31 2.12 7.59
N ARG A 659 -11.71 2.67 6.44
CA ARG A 659 -10.82 2.84 5.29
C ARG A 659 -10.06 4.16 5.42
N VAL A 660 -8.78 4.08 5.17
CA VAL A 660 -7.89 5.24 5.04
C VAL A 660 -7.13 5.12 3.71
N SER A 661 -6.39 6.13 3.33
CA SER A 661 -5.70 6.18 2.04
C SER A 661 -4.95 4.87 1.69
N GLY A 662 -5.58 3.96 0.95
CA GLY A 662 -5.00 2.74 0.40
C GLY A 662 -5.08 1.48 1.25
N TYR A 663 -5.67 1.52 2.46
CA TYR A 663 -5.86 0.33 3.31
C TYR A 663 -6.95 0.55 4.35
N ALA A 664 -7.22 -0.46 5.17
CA ALA A 664 -8.11 -0.35 6.31
C ALA A 664 -7.33 -0.46 7.63
N VAL A 665 -7.89 0.07 8.69
CA VAL A 665 -7.29 0.06 10.02
C VAL A 665 -8.40 -0.01 11.07
N LYS A 666 -8.12 -0.62 12.21
CA LYS A 666 -8.98 -0.46 13.39
C LYS A 666 -8.85 0.97 13.89
N PHE A 667 -9.95 1.68 14.00
CA PHE A 667 -9.95 3.10 14.37
C PHE A 667 -9.28 3.35 15.72
N ILE A 668 -9.50 2.44 16.69
CA ILE A 668 -8.90 2.55 18.02
C ILE A 668 -7.37 2.32 18.04
N ASP A 669 -6.80 1.72 16.99
CA ASP A 669 -5.35 1.50 16.86
C ASP A 669 -4.60 2.72 16.28
N LEU A 670 -5.33 3.73 15.78
CA LEU A 670 -4.77 4.99 15.33
C LEU A 670 -4.30 5.85 16.52
N THR A 671 -3.26 6.65 16.30
CA THR A 671 -2.89 7.67 17.28
C THR A 671 -4.00 8.71 17.40
N ARG A 672 -4.12 9.39 18.55
CA ARG A 672 -5.11 10.45 18.77
C ARG A 672 -5.08 11.50 17.65
N GLU A 673 -3.90 11.88 17.21
CA GLU A 673 -3.70 12.85 16.15
C GLU A 673 -4.27 12.37 14.81
N GLN A 674 -4.05 11.10 14.47
CA GLN A 674 -4.60 10.48 13.26
C GLN A 674 -6.12 10.31 13.35
N GLN A 675 -6.65 9.98 14.52
CA GLN A 675 -8.11 9.95 14.76
C GLN A 675 -8.73 11.32 14.52
N LEU A 676 -8.11 12.37 15.03
CA LEU A 676 -8.55 13.75 14.82
C LEU A 676 -8.48 14.15 13.35
N ASP A 677 -7.46 13.72 12.63
CA ASP A 677 -7.34 13.95 11.18
C ASP A 677 -8.48 13.29 10.39
N VAL A 678 -8.82 12.04 10.71
CA VAL A 678 -9.96 11.33 10.11
C VAL A 678 -11.28 12.05 10.40
N ILE A 679 -11.48 12.50 11.63
CA ILE A 679 -12.70 13.25 12.03
C ILE A 679 -12.76 14.59 11.30
N ALA A 680 -11.64 15.30 11.17
CA ALA A 680 -11.58 16.58 10.48
C ALA A 680 -11.94 16.44 8.99
N CYS A 681 -11.52 15.37 8.32
CA CYS A 681 -11.92 15.07 6.95
C CYS A 681 -13.46 15.03 6.80
N LEU A 682 -14.16 14.49 7.80
CA LEU A 682 -15.61 14.33 7.78
C LEU A 682 -16.38 15.60 8.08
N LEU A 683 -15.89 16.40 9.00
CA LEU A 683 -16.57 17.64 9.41
C LEU A 683 -16.73 18.63 8.25
N TYR A 684 -15.85 18.56 7.26
CA TYR A 684 -15.86 19.42 6.08
C TYR A 684 -16.62 18.83 4.88
N THR A 685 -16.89 17.52 4.87
CA THR A 685 -17.60 16.83 3.77
C THR A 685 -19.06 16.54 4.06
N SER A 686 -19.52 16.71 5.30
CA SER A 686 -20.93 16.57 5.65
C SER A 686 -21.71 17.83 5.29
N PRO A 687 -22.88 17.73 4.63
CA PRO A 687 -23.74 18.88 4.44
C PRO A 687 -24.10 19.45 5.81
N SER A 688 -24.04 20.78 5.92
CA SER A 688 -24.46 21.48 7.13
C SER A 688 -25.89 21.06 7.50
N PRO A 689 -26.23 20.84 8.78
CA PRO A 689 -27.60 20.52 9.19
C PRO A 689 -28.63 21.66 8.93
N ARG A 690 -28.26 22.62 8.12
CA ARG A 690 -29.06 23.84 7.86
C ARG A 690 -29.43 24.03 6.39
N ASP A 691 -29.19 23.08 5.50
CA ASP A 691 -29.65 23.11 4.11
C ASP A 691 -30.61 21.97 3.82
#